data_4e03b28a091b906b372a984d6c4a1579
#
_entry.id   4e03b28a091b906b372a984d6c4a1579
#
_cell.length_a   1.000
_cell.length_b   1.000
_cell.length_c   1.000
_cell.angle_alpha   90.00
_cell.angle_beta   90.00
_cell.angle_gamma   90.00
#
_symmetry.space_group_name_H-M   'P 1'
#
loop_
_entity.id
_entity.type
_entity.pdbx_description
1 polymer ?
#
loop_
_entity_poly.entity_id
_entity_poly.type
_entity_poly.pdbx_seq_one_letter_code
_entity_poly.pdbx_strand_id
1 'polypeptide(L)'
;MLLERESALAQATAALCATEGGQGSLLVVQGPMGVGRSTFLESMAALGRDHGFVLLRAQASAAEERFRLGVVGQLVDSLRGIAVPDDLARRLRGTNAFPRESASGAAPAAGALPAAPRWSELSPQQAPCWLATLLNSISEARPAVLMVDDLHWADTGSLQALSLAVAQRARRRVLFVFSVLPGDVRVRRPHVRDLLAPEECSAQPNGVGDLDRSRHETADRILELSPLGLNSVRLLVEKTLGDAPDAVFVKTVAVRSGGNPLLLQAVLDEARYLRLRPTATDAAVAATLRPERLRRRLDAYLRSQPDHVRRSAYALTLLGAAADEHFVARLAELDEGGGAQAVEMLRLAGLVDQRACRLTSGTILRDLVEENMPAEERTAMRGVTAELLHRTGHPAELAAEQLMAVISLRGPEAVQILRTAADSALRRGSPRDSARYLRRALLDSSLSGQHRARLLVDLATAERSFATAAALRHVVEAAPLLESVQERADAMLRLGPLQMDPPSLRINVIRAAITDELRQSVTEDWVERELVLRLEAREHILSAQDPTHIRRALRRLRDLGPSPRLATKGERELVTSLMHIAFVANAVPAEQLAAWCTRVLEQEPPTPEHVHTTAPLAVNILAGAEQTAGAANWLREANRLAHRRGGDVEQAVIRCEQALVALADGHRAYARDKIIQADALAGPETGGLPTVCAAVLSIVALHSDEPELAEQLLTQHRLHAENQHLTALLHMARGTLAARRDEPRTALGHYRTAGRHTEQIGWKNPAVLPWLSCAALMHHRLGEHEEAVNAAQSEMNRARAWGSATPLGRSLVVLGRVTSGRRGPELLEEAVTVLEKGNNGYELLRGLYALATHPDTRRNRRSTALGRAHDLSHEHDVPGLAEKIRTKLTEGTRKSKNHGSRLTPSELRVARLASTGLSNSEISSQLGTSSRMVEKHLTNSYRKLGISGRPELAKALRRADAEQSP
;
A
#
# COMPACT_ATOMS: atom_id res chain seq x y z
N MET A 1 17.84 38.15 -0.45
CA MET A 1 17.09 38.14 0.84
C MET A 1 17.74 37.09 1.70
N LEU A 2 18.29 37.48 2.81
CA LEU A 2 18.87 36.56 3.80
C LEU A 2 17.74 36.18 4.77
N LEU A 3 17.51 34.88 4.91
CA LEU A 3 16.52 34.33 5.84
C LEU A 3 17.24 33.73 7.05
N GLU A 4 16.72 33.95 8.24
CA GLU A 4 17.26 33.45 9.52
C GLU A 4 18.73 33.87 9.75
N ARG A 5 19.09 35.09 9.31
CA ARG A 5 20.46 35.64 9.48
C ARG A 5 20.45 36.98 10.24
N GLU A 6 19.32 37.35 10.84
CA GLU A 6 19.14 38.64 11.53
C GLU A 6 20.11 38.83 12.68
N SER A 7 20.34 37.77 13.49
CA SER A 7 21.32 37.82 14.60
C SER A 7 22.74 37.97 14.10
N ALA A 8 23.11 37.24 13.04
CA ALA A 8 24.45 37.33 12.44
C ALA A 8 24.67 38.72 11.80
N LEU A 9 23.66 39.27 11.12
CA LEU A 9 23.74 40.64 10.57
C LEU A 9 23.84 41.70 11.65
N ALA A 10 23.10 41.55 12.75
CA ALA A 10 23.19 42.48 13.89
C ALA A 10 24.61 42.48 14.50
N GLN A 11 25.23 41.30 14.65
CA GLN A 11 26.63 41.18 15.11
C GLN A 11 27.61 41.78 14.11
N ALA A 12 27.41 41.58 12.82
CA ALA A 12 28.21 42.19 11.74
C ALA A 12 28.11 43.70 11.73
N THR A 13 26.91 44.24 11.90
CA THR A 13 26.66 45.69 12.00
C THR A 13 27.36 46.27 13.23
N ALA A 14 27.28 45.59 14.38
CA ALA A 14 28.00 46.02 15.58
C ALA A 14 29.52 46.05 15.38
N ALA A 15 30.09 45.07 14.66
CA ALA A 15 31.53 45.07 14.31
C ALA A 15 31.90 46.21 13.36
N LEU A 16 31.04 46.58 12.39
CA LEU A 16 31.23 47.76 11.54
C LEU A 16 31.22 49.03 12.36
N CYS A 17 30.24 49.25 13.23
CA CYS A 17 30.18 50.43 14.11
C CYS A 17 31.39 50.53 15.05
N ALA A 18 31.87 49.42 15.63
CA ALA A 18 33.06 49.38 16.46
C ALA A 18 34.32 49.79 15.65
N THR A 19 34.42 49.32 14.41
CA THR A 19 35.56 49.65 13.52
C THR A 19 35.52 51.12 13.08
N GLU A 20 34.33 51.66 12.83
CA GLU A 20 34.12 53.10 12.55
C GLU A 20 34.58 53.94 13.75
N GLY A 21 34.28 53.51 14.99
CA GLY A 21 34.74 54.13 16.24
C GLY A 21 36.21 53.97 16.56
N GLY A 22 37.00 53.33 15.70
CA GLY A 22 38.46 53.21 15.80
C GLY A 22 38.98 51.85 16.32
N GLN A 23 38.12 50.89 16.59
CA GLN A 23 38.48 49.53 17.06
C GLN A 23 38.41 48.53 15.91
N GLY A 24 39.54 48.19 15.32
CA GLY A 24 39.62 47.13 14.34
C GLY A 24 39.33 45.74 14.94
N SER A 25 38.63 44.91 14.23
CA SER A 25 38.21 43.62 14.73
C SER A 25 38.28 42.53 13.67
N LEU A 26 38.17 41.27 14.12
CA LEU A 26 38.12 40.08 13.27
C LEU A 26 36.74 39.42 13.40
N LEU A 27 36.15 39.11 12.26
CA LEU A 27 34.90 38.37 12.14
C LEU A 27 35.12 37.09 11.30
N VAL A 28 34.93 35.93 11.91
CA VAL A 28 35.07 34.63 11.24
C VAL A 28 33.67 34.04 10.98
N VAL A 29 33.32 33.84 9.71
CA VAL A 29 32.05 33.28 9.30
C VAL A 29 32.22 31.80 9.03
N GLN A 30 31.65 30.98 9.90
CA GLN A 30 31.73 29.51 9.82
C GLN A 30 30.36 28.90 9.48
N GLY A 31 30.39 27.71 8.95
CA GLY A 31 29.20 26.94 8.71
C GLY A 31 29.38 25.86 7.63
N PRO A 32 28.48 24.89 7.55
CA PRO A 32 28.57 23.78 6.62
C PRO A 32 28.61 24.23 5.16
N MET A 33 29.05 23.32 4.29
CA MET A 33 29.10 23.55 2.85
C MET A 33 27.70 23.93 2.34
N GLY A 34 27.61 25.04 1.60
CA GLY A 34 26.35 25.47 0.99
C GLY A 34 25.37 26.23 1.90
N VAL A 35 25.74 26.51 3.14
CA VAL A 35 24.89 27.22 4.13
C VAL A 35 24.67 28.69 3.82
N GLY A 36 25.40 29.26 2.85
CA GLY A 36 25.27 30.64 2.42
C GLY A 36 26.31 31.60 2.94
N ARG A 37 27.53 31.12 3.28
CA ARG A 37 28.68 31.95 3.74
C ARG A 37 29.00 33.07 2.75
N SER A 38 29.20 32.75 1.47
CA SER A 38 29.49 33.73 0.41
C SER A 38 28.39 34.78 0.25
N THR A 39 27.12 34.35 0.31
CA THR A 39 25.95 35.26 0.24
C THR A 39 25.89 36.19 1.45
N PHE A 40 26.31 35.71 2.63
CA PHE A 40 26.43 36.54 3.83
C PHE A 40 27.53 37.58 3.69
N LEU A 41 28.72 37.20 3.17
CA LEU A 41 29.81 38.13 2.86
C LEU A 41 29.36 39.19 1.85
N GLU A 42 28.58 38.83 0.82
CA GLU A 42 28.04 39.82 -0.12
C GLU A 42 27.10 40.83 0.55
N SER A 43 26.28 40.38 1.48
CA SER A 43 25.39 41.29 2.22
C SER A 43 26.18 42.17 3.17
N MET A 44 27.23 41.64 3.80
CA MET A 44 28.19 42.46 4.57
C MET A 44 28.91 43.50 3.73
N ALA A 45 29.32 43.15 2.51
CA ALA A 45 29.93 44.08 1.59
C ALA A 45 28.97 45.23 1.19
N ALA A 46 27.67 44.92 1.07
CA ALA A 46 26.67 45.95 0.86
C ALA A 46 26.54 46.88 2.07
N LEU A 47 26.39 46.34 3.27
CA LEU A 47 26.37 47.11 4.52
C LEU A 47 27.62 47.99 4.70
N GLY A 48 28.79 47.43 4.44
CA GLY A 48 30.03 48.20 4.51
C GLY A 48 30.09 49.39 3.54
N ARG A 49 29.53 49.21 2.34
CA ARG A 49 29.40 50.35 1.37
C ARG A 49 28.44 51.42 1.87
N ASP A 50 27.30 51.02 2.40
CA ASP A 50 26.30 51.94 2.94
C ASP A 50 26.83 52.76 4.11
N HIS A 51 27.78 52.20 4.90
CA HIS A 51 28.51 52.87 5.99
C HIS A 51 29.76 53.60 5.50
N GLY A 52 30.03 53.66 4.19
CA GLY A 52 31.15 54.44 3.62
C GLY A 52 32.54 53.78 3.79
N PHE A 53 32.62 52.48 4.08
CA PHE A 53 33.87 51.73 4.21
C PHE A 53 34.51 51.49 2.83
N VAL A 54 35.86 51.49 2.80
CA VAL A 54 36.64 50.99 1.68
C VAL A 54 36.61 49.45 1.73
N LEU A 55 36.20 48.80 0.63
CA LEU A 55 36.06 47.34 0.55
C LEU A 55 37.25 46.73 -0.20
N LEU A 56 37.95 45.82 0.46
CA LEU A 56 38.94 44.93 -0.17
C LEU A 56 38.35 43.51 -0.16
N ARG A 57 38.24 42.90 -1.33
CA ARG A 57 37.60 41.58 -1.48
C ARG A 57 38.51 40.61 -2.22
N ALA A 58 38.57 39.38 -1.72
CA ALA A 58 39.18 38.25 -2.40
C ALA A 58 38.35 36.99 -2.20
N GLN A 59 38.43 36.10 -3.17
CA GLN A 59 37.86 34.75 -3.09
C GLN A 59 38.99 33.75 -3.34
N ALA A 60 39.33 32.96 -2.33
CA ALA A 60 40.31 31.91 -2.50
C ALA A 60 39.64 30.67 -3.15
N SER A 61 40.38 29.98 -4.00
CA SER A 61 39.90 28.82 -4.72
C SER A 61 40.95 27.71 -4.80
N ALA A 62 40.49 26.44 -4.95
CA ALA A 62 41.41 25.32 -5.13
C ALA A 62 42.35 25.44 -6.33
N ALA A 63 41.92 26.13 -7.39
CA ALA A 63 42.73 26.36 -8.59
C ALA A 63 43.89 27.32 -8.32
N GLU A 64 43.73 28.23 -7.33
CA GLU A 64 44.69 29.28 -7.00
C GLU A 64 45.48 28.96 -5.75
N GLU A 65 45.30 27.87 -5.04
CA GLU A 65 45.99 27.46 -3.82
C GLU A 65 47.55 27.50 -3.99
N ARG A 66 48.03 27.22 -5.20
CA ARG A 66 49.47 27.23 -5.54
C ARG A 66 49.93 28.54 -6.17
N PHE A 67 49.01 29.48 -6.37
CA PHE A 67 49.33 30.73 -7.02
C PHE A 67 49.84 31.73 -5.98
N ARG A 68 51.12 32.02 -6.01
CA ARG A 68 51.85 32.84 -5.00
C ARG A 68 51.23 34.25 -4.90
N LEU A 69 50.82 34.64 -3.69
CA LEU A 69 50.18 35.92 -3.37
C LEU A 69 48.87 36.17 -4.15
N GLY A 70 48.18 35.10 -4.55
CA GLY A 70 46.94 35.20 -5.35
C GLY A 70 45.84 35.96 -4.61
N VAL A 71 45.59 35.64 -3.33
CA VAL A 71 44.59 36.34 -2.52
C VAL A 71 44.95 37.79 -2.25
N VAL A 72 46.20 38.08 -1.94
CA VAL A 72 46.68 39.48 -1.76
C VAL A 72 46.54 40.28 -3.06
N GLY A 73 46.86 39.66 -4.21
CA GLY A 73 46.64 40.27 -5.54
C GLY A 73 45.19 40.65 -5.78
N GLN A 74 44.24 39.75 -5.54
CA GLN A 74 42.80 40.02 -5.65
C GLN A 74 42.33 41.16 -4.73
N LEU A 75 42.79 41.17 -3.46
CA LEU A 75 42.46 42.25 -2.52
C LEU A 75 42.82 43.62 -3.07
N VAL A 76 44.00 43.78 -3.68
CA VAL A 76 44.47 45.03 -4.25
C VAL A 76 43.76 45.34 -5.56
N ASP A 77 43.53 44.37 -6.41
CA ASP A 77 42.79 44.53 -7.67
C ASP A 77 41.38 45.01 -7.42
N SER A 78 40.79 44.61 -6.28
CA SER A 78 39.44 45.08 -5.89
C SER A 78 39.39 46.61 -5.61
N LEU A 79 40.49 47.22 -5.32
CA LEU A 79 40.60 48.71 -5.17
C LEU A 79 40.58 49.42 -6.52
N ARG A 80 41.02 48.82 -7.63
CA ARG A 80 41.10 49.43 -8.97
C ARG A 80 39.75 49.73 -9.58
N GLY A 81 38.69 49.03 -9.17
CA GLY A 81 37.33 49.27 -9.66
C GLY A 81 36.52 50.34 -8.92
N ILE A 82 37.11 50.91 -7.87
CA ILE A 82 36.44 51.90 -7.01
C ILE A 82 36.99 53.29 -7.34
N ALA A 83 36.14 54.32 -7.48
CA ALA A 83 36.57 55.70 -7.49
C ALA A 83 37.20 56.03 -6.12
N VAL A 84 38.52 55.94 -6.04
CA VAL A 84 39.24 56.22 -4.82
C VAL A 84 39.25 57.74 -4.65
N PRO A 85 38.86 58.32 -3.51
CA PRO A 85 38.93 59.71 -3.26
C PRO A 85 40.34 60.26 -3.47
N ASP A 86 40.46 61.46 -4.00
CA ASP A 86 41.75 62.08 -4.34
C ASP A 86 42.71 62.20 -3.16
N ASP A 87 42.24 62.37 -1.94
CA ASP A 87 43.03 62.35 -0.70
C ASP A 87 43.68 61.00 -0.41
N LEU A 88 42.89 59.89 -0.59
CA LEU A 88 43.38 58.54 -0.44
C LEU A 88 44.35 58.15 -1.57
N ALA A 89 44.00 58.49 -2.82
CA ALA A 89 44.91 58.32 -3.97
C ALA A 89 46.25 59.05 -3.84
N ARG A 90 46.24 60.27 -3.29
CA ARG A 90 47.46 61.04 -3.00
C ARG A 90 48.29 60.35 -1.89
N ARG A 91 47.66 59.90 -0.81
CA ARG A 91 48.37 59.19 0.29
C ARG A 91 48.98 57.90 -0.19
N LEU A 92 48.28 57.11 -0.94
CA LEU A 92 48.73 55.81 -1.50
C LEU A 92 49.91 55.99 -2.45
N ARG A 93 49.93 57.12 -3.26
CA ARG A 93 51.02 57.45 -4.12
C ARG A 93 52.29 57.89 -3.33
N GLY A 94 52.09 58.43 -2.15
CA GLY A 94 53.20 58.86 -1.27
C GLY A 94 53.85 57.75 -0.44
N THR A 95 53.27 56.53 -0.45
CA THR A 95 53.81 55.40 0.31
C THR A 95 54.78 54.57 -0.55
N ASN A 96 55.78 53.93 0.10
CA ASN A 96 56.62 52.93 -0.60
C ASN A 96 55.90 51.63 -0.99
N ALA A 97 54.55 51.59 -0.82
CA ALA A 97 53.70 50.47 -1.21
C ALA A 97 53.48 50.37 -2.72
N PHE A 98 53.70 51.45 -3.46
CA PHE A 98 53.57 51.46 -4.93
C PHE A 98 54.89 51.89 -5.54
N PRO A 99 55.44 51.21 -6.57
CA PRO A 99 56.66 51.63 -7.27
C PRO A 99 56.43 53.06 -7.83
N ARG A 100 57.45 53.90 -7.66
CA ARG A 100 57.52 55.19 -8.34
C ARG A 100 57.63 54.94 -9.85
N GLU A 101 56.64 55.39 -10.61
CA GLU A 101 56.68 55.31 -12.05
C GLU A 101 57.95 55.98 -12.59
N SER A 102 58.74 55.17 -13.30
CA SER A 102 59.86 55.74 -14.11
C SER A 102 59.26 56.69 -15.15
N ALA A 103 59.74 57.85 -15.18
CA ALA A 103 59.31 59.04 -15.95
C ALA A 103 58.95 58.75 -17.43
N SER A 104 57.77 58.41 -17.70
CA SER A 104 57.06 58.54 -19.01
C SER A 104 55.89 59.50 -18.81
N GLY A 105 56.04 60.68 -19.37
CA GLY A 105 55.41 61.97 -19.10
C GLY A 105 53.88 62.08 -19.39
N ALA A 106 53.00 61.22 -18.84
CA ALA A 106 51.60 61.52 -18.79
C ALA A 106 51.15 61.51 -17.33
N ALA A 107 50.63 62.64 -16.82
CA ALA A 107 50.03 62.70 -15.47
C ALA A 107 48.84 61.73 -15.41
N PRO A 108 48.77 60.82 -14.44
CA PRO A 108 47.60 59.90 -14.28
C PRO A 108 46.36 60.74 -14.00
N ALA A 109 45.25 60.35 -14.55
CA ALA A 109 43.95 60.97 -14.33
C ALA A 109 43.68 61.13 -12.82
N ALA A 110 43.06 62.22 -12.38
CA ALA A 110 42.70 62.46 -10.99
C ALA A 110 41.88 61.28 -10.47
N GLY A 111 42.30 60.67 -9.34
CA GLY A 111 41.68 59.47 -8.73
C GLY A 111 42.21 58.10 -9.19
N ALA A 112 43.15 58.05 -10.15
CA ALA A 112 43.76 56.78 -10.56
C ALA A 112 44.82 56.29 -9.53
N LEU A 113 44.69 55.00 -9.09
CA LEU A 113 45.69 54.34 -8.28
C LEU A 113 46.94 54.03 -9.09
N PRO A 114 48.19 54.20 -8.51
CA PRO A 114 49.39 53.77 -9.17
C PRO A 114 49.38 52.27 -9.50
N ALA A 115 50.12 51.91 -10.55
CA ALA A 115 50.22 50.51 -10.94
C ALA A 115 50.75 49.64 -9.75
N ALA A 116 49.99 48.62 -9.39
CA ALA A 116 50.45 47.67 -8.33
C ALA A 116 51.73 46.97 -8.81
N PRO A 117 52.66 46.64 -7.87
CA PRO A 117 53.78 45.80 -8.23
C PRO A 117 53.34 44.49 -8.86
N ARG A 118 54.14 43.96 -9.78
CA ARG A 118 53.88 42.60 -10.29
C ARG A 118 54.10 41.65 -9.11
N TRP A 119 53.05 40.95 -8.72
CA TRP A 119 53.04 40.04 -7.54
C TRP A 119 54.13 38.98 -7.61
N SER A 120 54.54 38.60 -8.79
CA SER A 120 55.66 37.70 -9.04
C SER A 120 57.03 38.26 -8.63
N GLU A 121 57.12 39.57 -8.45
CA GLU A 121 58.41 40.27 -8.08
C GLU A 121 58.52 40.50 -6.59
N LEU A 122 57.42 40.44 -5.80
CA LEU A 122 57.51 40.58 -4.34
C LEU A 122 58.00 39.28 -3.67
N SER A 123 58.99 39.44 -2.79
CA SER A 123 59.44 38.34 -1.95
C SER A 123 58.42 38.00 -0.87
N PRO A 124 58.33 36.75 -0.39
CA PRO A 124 57.40 36.35 0.71
C PRO A 124 57.63 37.22 1.99
N GLN A 125 58.82 37.73 2.22
CA GLN A 125 59.15 38.56 3.35
C GLN A 125 58.67 40.00 3.20
N GLN A 126 58.56 40.51 1.98
CA GLN A 126 58.08 41.86 1.68
C GLN A 126 56.54 41.99 1.65
N ALA A 127 55.79 40.95 1.23
CA ALA A 127 54.37 41.00 1.10
C ALA A 127 53.60 41.32 2.40
N PRO A 128 53.95 40.75 3.58
CA PRO A 128 53.33 41.10 4.85
C PRO A 128 53.50 42.59 5.23
N CYS A 129 54.72 43.12 5.12
CA CYS A 129 55.01 44.53 5.42
C CYS A 129 54.28 45.45 4.41
N TRP A 130 54.22 45.07 3.17
CA TRP A 130 53.55 45.84 2.10
C TRP A 130 52.07 45.92 2.37
N LEU A 131 51.34 44.78 2.61
CA LEU A 131 49.92 44.75 2.94
C LEU A 131 49.61 45.56 4.21
N ALA A 132 50.44 45.45 5.22
CA ALA A 132 50.32 46.21 6.46
C ALA A 132 50.45 47.73 6.24
N THR A 133 51.35 48.18 5.38
CA THR A 133 51.50 49.59 5.00
C THR A 133 50.30 50.10 4.19
N LEU A 134 49.79 49.30 3.24
CA LEU A 134 48.59 49.63 2.48
C LEU A 134 47.39 49.81 3.40
N LEU A 135 47.14 48.86 4.31
CA LEU A 135 46.01 48.96 5.24
C LEU A 135 46.13 50.14 6.21
N ASN A 136 47.32 50.49 6.67
CA ASN A 136 47.55 51.69 7.47
C ASN A 136 47.14 52.95 6.70
N SER A 137 47.62 53.13 5.48
CA SER A 137 47.32 54.31 4.67
C SER A 137 45.78 54.44 4.37
N ILE A 138 45.10 53.29 4.13
CA ILE A 138 43.67 53.27 3.94
C ILE A 138 42.93 53.63 5.24
N SER A 139 43.26 52.98 6.37
CA SER A 139 42.60 53.14 7.64
C SER A 139 42.74 54.52 8.27
N GLU A 140 43.81 55.24 7.95
CA GLU A 140 43.99 56.61 8.34
C GLU A 140 43.02 57.56 7.62
N ALA A 141 42.72 57.31 6.33
CA ALA A 141 41.79 58.10 5.55
C ALA A 141 40.34 57.73 5.81
N ARG A 142 40.02 56.43 5.73
CA ARG A 142 38.63 55.85 5.89
C ARG A 142 38.66 54.49 6.55
N PRO A 143 37.61 54.11 7.25
CA PRO A 143 37.49 52.73 7.72
C PRO A 143 37.39 51.77 6.54
N ALA A 144 37.95 50.57 6.72
CA ALA A 144 37.99 49.55 5.67
C ALA A 144 37.45 48.22 6.14
N VAL A 145 36.89 47.46 5.21
CA VAL A 145 36.56 46.05 5.40
C VAL A 145 37.41 45.22 4.46
N LEU A 146 38.15 44.26 5.00
CA LEU A 146 38.93 43.29 4.25
C LEU A 146 38.24 41.92 4.33
N MET A 147 37.74 41.42 3.20
CA MET A 147 36.98 40.18 3.10
C MET A 147 37.76 39.14 2.30
N VAL A 148 37.87 37.92 2.87
CA VAL A 148 38.39 36.77 2.13
C VAL A 148 37.39 35.63 2.26
N ASP A 149 36.75 35.26 1.13
CA ASP A 149 35.89 34.11 1.06
C ASP A 149 36.71 32.83 0.91
N ASP A 150 36.28 31.75 1.60
CA ASP A 150 36.96 30.44 1.61
C ASP A 150 38.47 30.51 1.92
N LEU A 151 38.85 31.26 2.97
CA LEU A 151 40.23 31.50 3.40
C LEU A 151 41.10 30.23 3.45
N HIS A 152 40.54 29.07 3.73
CA HIS A 152 41.23 27.80 3.79
C HIS A 152 41.90 27.37 2.47
N TRP A 153 41.50 27.95 1.33
CA TRP A 153 42.15 27.76 0.03
C TRP A 153 43.24 28.77 -0.28
N ALA A 154 43.47 29.74 0.59
CA ALA A 154 44.48 30.75 0.34
C ALA A 154 45.91 30.18 0.28
N ASP A 155 46.73 30.76 -0.57
CA ASP A 155 48.15 30.42 -0.67
C ASP A 155 48.95 30.84 0.58
N THR A 156 50.07 30.13 0.86
CA THR A 156 50.86 30.32 2.06
C THR A 156 51.39 31.77 2.20
N GLY A 157 51.78 32.41 1.09
CA GLY A 157 52.30 33.79 1.14
C GLY A 157 51.20 34.80 1.50
N SER A 158 49.98 34.60 0.96
CA SER A 158 48.85 35.44 1.35
C SER A 158 48.44 35.22 2.80
N LEU A 159 48.45 33.98 3.29
CA LEU A 159 48.15 33.68 4.71
C LEU A 159 49.12 34.37 5.65
N GLN A 160 50.42 34.34 5.35
CA GLN A 160 51.44 35.05 6.15
C GLN A 160 51.24 36.58 6.15
N ALA A 161 50.90 37.15 5.01
CA ALA A 161 50.59 38.57 4.89
C ALA A 161 49.35 38.97 5.71
N LEU A 162 48.29 38.17 5.64
CA LEU A 162 47.04 38.35 6.40
C LEU A 162 47.28 38.18 7.92
N SER A 163 48.11 37.20 8.36
CA SER A 163 48.44 36.99 9.77
C SER A 163 49.07 38.23 10.41
N LEU A 164 50.06 38.87 9.74
CA LEU A 164 50.68 40.12 10.24
C LEU A 164 49.65 41.27 10.28
N ALA A 165 48.80 41.37 9.27
CA ALA A 165 47.79 42.40 9.20
C ALA A 165 46.76 42.28 10.32
N VAL A 166 46.27 41.05 10.59
CA VAL A 166 45.29 40.71 11.67
C VAL A 166 45.92 40.92 13.06
N ALA A 167 47.20 40.58 13.26
CA ALA A 167 47.93 40.81 14.53
C ALA A 167 48.00 42.30 14.93
N GLN A 168 47.95 43.19 13.94
CA GLN A 168 47.97 44.64 14.17
C GLN A 168 46.58 45.29 14.13
N ARG A 169 45.50 44.51 14.10
CA ARG A 169 44.10 44.98 13.91
C ARG A 169 43.66 46.06 14.92
N ALA A 170 43.96 45.85 16.19
CA ALA A 170 43.50 46.75 17.27
C ALA A 170 43.94 48.20 17.11
N ARG A 171 44.96 48.49 16.30
CA ARG A 171 45.48 49.85 16.02
C ARG A 171 44.99 50.41 14.71
N ARG A 172 44.01 49.76 14.03
CA ARG A 172 43.60 50.14 12.68
C ARG A 172 42.07 50.15 12.61
N ARG A 173 41.55 51.07 11.80
CA ARG A 173 40.09 51.09 11.46
C ARG A 173 39.80 50.09 10.34
N VAL A 174 40.11 48.79 10.58
CA VAL A 174 39.92 47.72 9.60
C VAL A 174 39.13 46.56 10.24
N LEU A 175 38.03 46.19 9.62
CA LEU A 175 37.29 44.96 9.92
C LEU A 175 37.79 43.86 8.99
N PHE A 176 38.35 42.81 9.56
CA PHE A 176 38.72 41.60 8.85
C PHE A 176 37.52 40.62 8.87
N VAL A 177 37.11 40.11 7.71
CA VAL A 177 36.00 39.15 7.60
C VAL A 177 36.47 37.96 6.78
N PHE A 178 36.57 36.81 7.43
CA PHE A 178 36.99 35.59 6.77
C PHE A 178 35.89 34.55 6.78
N SER A 179 35.65 33.89 5.66
CA SER A 179 34.82 32.67 5.67
C SER A 179 35.70 31.43 5.64
N VAL A 180 35.30 30.42 6.39
CA VAL A 180 35.97 29.13 6.42
C VAL A 180 34.97 28.01 6.43
N LEU A 181 35.32 26.86 5.82
CA LEU A 181 34.57 25.59 5.93
C LEU A 181 35.16 24.79 7.10
N PRO A 182 34.47 24.72 8.24
CA PRO A 182 34.92 23.87 9.35
C PRO A 182 35.03 22.43 8.86
N GLY A 183 36.04 21.70 9.27
CA GLY A 183 36.22 20.31 8.84
C GLY A 183 37.04 20.12 7.55
N ASP A 184 37.32 21.18 6.78
CA ASP A 184 38.34 21.08 5.75
C ASP A 184 39.74 20.91 6.39
N VAL A 185 40.50 19.94 5.88
CA VAL A 185 41.85 19.65 6.40
C VAL A 185 42.77 20.87 6.39
N ARG A 186 42.53 21.80 5.45
CA ARG A 186 43.34 23.02 5.29
C ARG A 186 43.14 24.01 6.42
N VAL A 187 41.98 23.98 7.12
CA VAL A 187 41.75 24.82 8.31
C VAL A 187 42.76 24.48 9.44
N ARG A 188 43.30 23.27 9.46
CA ARG A 188 44.32 22.82 10.43
C ARG A 188 45.73 23.29 10.09
N ARG A 189 45.96 23.96 8.92
CA ARG A 189 47.25 24.53 8.60
C ARG A 189 47.64 25.57 9.65
N PRO A 190 48.89 25.62 10.15
CA PRO A 190 49.29 26.55 11.21
C PRO A 190 48.88 27.98 10.92
N HIS A 191 49.20 28.50 9.73
CA HIS A 191 48.87 29.89 9.36
C HIS A 191 47.36 30.19 9.30
N VAL A 192 46.51 29.24 8.93
CA VAL A 192 45.04 29.40 8.95
C VAL A 192 44.55 29.40 10.39
N ARG A 193 45.02 28.44 11.21
CA ARG A 193 44.68 28.34 12.63
C ARG A 193 45.08 29.60 13.39
N ASP A 194 46.33 30.10 13.20
CA ASP A 194 46.80 31.30 13.85
C ASP A 194 46.01 32.55 13.46
N LEU A 195 45.47 32.61 12.24
CA LEU A 195 44.57 33.67 11.80
C LEU A 195 43.16 33.58 12.47
N LEU A 196 42.69 32.40 12.74
CA LEU A 196 41.30 32.19 13.27
C LEU A 196 41.27 32.33 14.81
N ALA A 197 42.37 32.05 15.51
CA ALA A 197 42.47 32.12 16.98
C ALA A 197 43.72 32.91 17.41
N PRO A 198 43.80 34.20 17.18
CA PRO A 198 45.04 34.98 17.40
C PRO A 198 45.43 35.19 18.87
N GLU A 199 44.66 34.75 19.88
CA GLU A 199 44.88 35.09 21.29
C GLU A 199 45.37 33.93 22.19
N GLU A 200 45.50 32.69 21.74
CA GLU A 200 45.97 31.58 22.59
C GLU A 200 47.50 31.50 22.76
N CYS A 201 48.27 32.31 22.06
CA CYS A 201 49.73 32.22 22.01
C CYS A 201 50.53 33.16 22.94
N SER A 202 49.93 33.89 23.87
CA SER A 202 50.72 34.81 24.75
C SER A 202 50.30 34.81 26.23
N ALA A 203 50.00 33.67 26.81
CA ALA A 203 49.91 33.53 28.27
C ALA A 203 51.23 32.91 28.78
N GLN A 204 52.27 33.69 28.96
CA GLN A 204 53.36 33.37 29.92
C GLN A 204 52.83 33.50 31.35
N PRO A 205 53.06 32.55 32.24
CA PRO A 205 52.64 32.62 33.63
C PRO A 205 53.62 33.44 34.47
N ASN A 206 53.40 34.73 34.52
CA ASN A 206 54.06 35.52 35.58
C ASN A 206 53.17 36.65 36.04
N GLY A 207 52.71 36.47 37.17
CA GLY A 207 52.25 37.23 38.32
C GLY A 207 51.87 38.71 38.22
N VAL A 208 50.80 38.94 39.01
CA VAL A 208 50.42 40.23 39.65
C VAL A 208 49.74 41.28 38.78
N GLY A 209 48.46 41.52 39.10
CA GLY A 209 47.79 42.73 38.69
C GLY A 209 46.31 42.55 38.30
N ASP A 210 45.52 42.26 39.30
CA ASP A 210 44.09 42.45 39.23
C ASP A 210 43.78 43.93 39.13
N LEU A 211 43.14 44.40 38.12
CA LEU A 211 42.34 45.62 37.92
C LEU A 211 42.46 46.06 36.45
N ASP A 212 41.59 45.57 35.66
CA ASP A 212 40.95 46.15 34.48
C ASP A 212 40.49 45.12 33.45
N ARG A 213 39.95 43.97 33.93
CA ARG A 213 39.30 42.93 33.06
C ARG A 213 37.94 43.34 32.47
N SER A 214 37.43 44.51 32.76
CA SER A 214 36.12 44.96 32.33
C SER A 214 36.05 45.84 31.07
N ARG A 215 37.20 46.07 30.35
CA ARG A 215 37.23 46.93 29.16
C ARG A 215 37.74 46.36 27.86
N HIS A 216 38.09 45.08 27.79
CA HIS A 216 38.45 44.42 26.54
C HIS A 216 37.62 43.15 26.36
N GLU A 217 36.31 43.28 26.29
CA GLU A 217 35.53 42.30 25.56
C GLU A 217 35.99 42.39 24.11
N THR A 218 36.80 41.43 23.69
CA THR A 218 37.38 41.31 22.36
C THR A 218 36.32 41.49 21.29
N ALA A 219 36.51 42.43 20.39
CA ALA A 219 35.64 42.69 19.24
C ALA A 219 35.66 41.55 18.20
N ASP A 220 36.47 40.53 18.47
CA ASP A 220 36.60 39.35 17.60
C ASP A 220 35.44 38.37 17.85
N ARG A 221 34.73 37.96 16.79
CA ARG A 221 33.56 37.11 16.87
C ARG A 221 33.61 36.00 15.83
N ILE A 222 33.09 34.84 16.24
CA ILE A 222 32.83 33.73 15.33
C ILE A 222 31.32 33.69 15.10
N LEU A 223 30.91 33.81 13.83
CA LEU A 223 29.54 33.68 13.39
C LEU A 223 29.28 32.29 12.82
N GLU A 224 28.45 31.52 13.47
CA GLU A 224 28.03 30.22 12.97
C GLU A 224 26.73 30.34 12.18
N LEU A 225 26.75 29.96 10.90
CA LEU A 225 25.56 29.91 10.05
C LEU A 225 24.97 28.52 10.06
N SER A 226 23.68 28.42 10.43
CA SER A 226 22.93 27.17 10.48
C SER A 226 22.05 26.96 9.23
N PRO A 227 21.67 25.73 8.89
CA PRO A 227 20.65 25.46 7.87
C PRO A 227 19.33 26.16 8.17
N LEU A 228 18.49 26.35 7.13
CA LEU A 228 17.20 27.02 7.22
C LEU A 228 16.12 26.14 7.84
N GLY A 229 15.28 26.72 8.66
CA GLY A 229 14.08 26.08 9.21
C GLY A 229 12.93 25.97 8.19
N LEU A 230 11.90 25.20 8.54
CA LEU A 230 10.75 24.92 7.66
C LEU A 230 10.04 26.17 7.14
N ASN A 231 9.94 27.22 7.97
CA ASN A 231 9.29 28.47 7.57
C ASN A 231 10.05 29.19 6.45
N SER A 232 11.36 29.24 6.54
CA SER A 232 12.22 29.83 5.53
C SER A 232 12.28 28.99 4.25
N VAL A 233 12.24 27.66 4.39
CA VAL A 233 12.09 26.76 3.24
C VAL A 233 10.77 27.04 2.51
N ARG A 234 9.65 27.17 3.23
CA ARG A 234 8.36 27.52 2.64
C ARG A 234 8.41 28.81 1.83
N LEU A 235 9.00 29.86 2.41
CA LEU A 235 9.15 31.16 1.74
C LEU A 235 9.99 31.08 0.46
N LEU A 236 11.06 30.27 0.46
CA LEU A 236 11.90 30.07 -0.72
C LEU A 236 11.16 29.25 -1.80
N VAL A 237 10.38 28.23 -1.44
CA VAL A 237 9.54 27.48 -2.37
C VAL A 237 8.54 28.40 -3.03
N GLU A 238 7.79 29.18 -2.27
CA GLU A 238 6.81 30.14 -2.76
C GLU A 238 7.43 31.19 -3.69
N LYS A 239 8.58 31.76 -3.29
CA LYS A 239 9.29 32.74 -4.12
C LYS A 239 9.81 32.16 -5.44
N THR A 240 10.26 30.90 -5.44
CA THR A 240 10.91 30.30 -6.61
C THR A 240 9.91 29.71 -7.59
N LEU A 241 8.84 29.06 -7.10
CA LEU A 241 7.83 28.39 -7.93
C LEU A 241 6.57 29.23 -8.17
N GLY A 242 6.34 30.31 -7.40
CA GLY A 242 5.29 31.29 -7.67
C GLY A 242 3.90 30.97 -7.11
N ASP A 243 3.69 29.77 -6.58
CA ASP A 243 2.43 29.33 -5.99
C ASP A 243 2.57 29.08 -4.48
N ALA A 244 1.45 29.20 -3.74
CA ALA A 244 1.41 28.86 -2.32
C ALA A 244 1.68 27.34 -2.13
N PRO A 245 2.74 26.96 -1.40
CA PRO A 245 3.16 25.58 -1.34
C PRO A 245 2.33 24.74 -0.35
N ASP A 246 2.05 23.49 -0.76
CA ASP A 246 1.49 22.45 0.10
C ASP A 246 2.50 22.05 1.19
N ALA A 247 2.01 21.78 2.40
CA ALA A 247 2.84 21.34 3.54
C ALA A 247 3.64 20.05 3.25
N VAL A 248 3.07 19.12 2.47
CA VAL A 248 3.74 17.88 2.07
C VAL A 248 4.93 18.19 1.15
N PHE A 249 4.76 19.07 0.16
CA PHE A 249 5.84 19.48 -0.73
C PHE A 249 6.97 20.17 0.05
N VAL A 250 6.63 21.15 0.90
CA VAL A 250 7.61 21.86 1.74
C VAL A 250 8.39 20.89 2.63
N LYS A 251 7.70 19.98 3.31
CA LYS A 251 8.35 18.97 4.15
C LYS A 251 9.28 18.06 3.34
N THR A 252 8.84 17.63 2.16
CA THR A 252 9.65 16.78 1.27
C THR A 252 10.93 17.48 0.85
N VAL A 253 10.85 18.72 0.36
CA VAL A 253 12.01 19.50 -0.08
C VAL A 253 12.92 19.87 1.12
N ALA A 254 12.35 20.18 2.28
CA ALA A 254 13.10 20.45 3.51
C ALA A 254 13.88 19.21 3.99
N VAL A 255 13.25 18.04 4.03
CA VAL A 255 13.91 16.77 4.38
C VAL A 255 15.00 16.44 3.37
N ARG A 256 14.75 16.61 2.07
CA ARG A 256 15.73 16.34 1.01
C ARG A 256 16.94 17.24 1.10
N SER A 257 16.76 18.53 1.35
CA SER A 257 17.85 19.52 1.44
C SER A 257 18.49 19.64 2.83
N GLY A 258 17.86 19.10 3.87
CA GLY A 258 18.24 19.33 5.26
C GLY A 258 18.20 20.81 5.65
N GLY A 259 17.41 21.63 4.96
CA GLY A 259 17.40 23.10 5.12
C GLY A 259 18.65 23.79 4.58
N ASN A 260 19.56 23.08 3.91
CA ASN A 260 20.76 23.68 3.32
C ASN A 260 20.38 24.55 2.10
N PRO A 261 20.67 25.87 2.10
CA PRO A 261 20.25 26.77 1.03
C PRO A 261 20.73 26.37 -0.36
N LEU A 262 21.95 25.85 -0.50
CA LEU A 262 22.49 25.43 -1.79
C LEU A 262 21.75 24.22 -2.35
N LEU A 263 21.49 23.21 -1.49
CA LEU A 263 20.75 22.02 -1.86
C LEU A 263 19.30 22.36 -2.21
N LEU A 264 18.69 23.21 -1.38
CA LEU A 264 17.33 23.68 -1.56
C LEU A 264 17.17 24.41 -2.89
N GLN A 265 18.05 25.40 -3.15
CA GLN A 265 18.00 26.18 -4.39
C GLN A 265 18.19 25.29 -5.63
N ALA A 266 19.13 24.34 -5.57
CA ALA A 266 19.38 23.42 -6.68
C ALA A 266 18.14 22.54 -6.98
N VAL A 267 17.45 22.03 -5.94
CA VAL A 267 16.21 21.27 -6.10
C VAL A 267 15.09 22.13 -6.65
N LEU A 268 14.95 23.36 -6.18
CA LEU A 268 13.91 24.28 -6.65
C LEU A 268 14.16 24.76 -8.08
N ASP A 269 15.40 24.99 -8.49
CA ASP A 269 15.75 25.35 -9.86
C ASP A 269 15.42 24.21 -10.84
N GLU A 270 15.70 22.96 -10.46
CA GLU A 270 15.35 21.78 -11.23
C GLU A 270 13.82 21.58 -11.29
N ALA A 271 13.13 21.73 -10.16
CA ALA A 271 11.67 21.68 -10.08
C ALA A 271 11.02 22.74 -11.01
N ARG A 272 11.57 23.95 -11.02
CA ARG A 272 11.12 25.04 -11.91
C ARG A 272 11.38 24.72 -13.39
N TYR A 273 12.52 24.15 -13.71
CA TYR A 273 12.87 23.70 -15.06
C TYR A 273 11.88 22.65 -15.57
N LEU A 274 11.51 21.70 -14.71
CA LEU A 274 10.51 20.66 -14.99
C LEU A 274 9.05 21.15 -14.87
N ARG A 275 8.84 22.42 -14.55
CA ARG A 275 7.51 23.04 -14.35
C ARG A 275 6.66 22.34 -13.29
N LEU A 276 7.28 21.80 -12.25
CA LEU A 276 6.56 21.21 -11.14
C LEU A 276 5.84 22.30 -10.34
N ARG A 277 4.65 21.98 -9.86
CA ARG A 277 3.90 22.81 -8.92
C ARG A 277 4.18 22.39 -7.48
N PRO A 278 4.16 23.29 -6.50
CA PRO A 278 4.43 22.94 -5.12
C PRO A 278 3.22 22.25 -4.44
N THR A 279 2.72 21.15 -5.03
CA THR A 279 1.57 20.37 -4.60
C THR A 279 1.99 19.04 -3.98
N ALA A 280 1.09 18.40 -3.20
CA ALA A 280 1.32 17.06 -2.65
C ALA A 280 1.57 16.01 -3.74
N THR A 281 0.94 16.17 -4.91
CA THR A 281 1.11 15.25 -6.06
C THR A 281 2.52 15.30 -6.64
N ASP A 282 3.07 16.52 -6.80
CA ASP A 282 4.41 16.70 -7.37
C ASP A 282 5.53 16.51 -6.34
N ALA A 283 5.19 16.39 -5.05
CA ALA A 283 6.16 16.12 -3.99
C ALA A 283 6.94 14.82 -4.22
N ALA A 284 6.29 13.78 -4.76
CA ALA A 284 6.94 12.51 -5.07
C ALA A 284 8.01 12.67 -6.17
N VAL A 285 7.75 13.49 -7.20
CA VAL A 285 8.70 13.82 -8.26
C VAL A 285 9.84 14.66 -7.70
N ALA A 286 9.53 15.68 -6.89
CA ALA A 286 10.53 16.52 -6.23
C ALA A 286 11.48 15.70 -5.33
N ALA A 287 10.99 14.61 -4.74
CA ALA A 287 11.79 13.67 -3.97
C ALA A 287 12.85 12.91 -4.79
N THR A 288 12.73 12.83 -6.11
CA THR A 288 13.66 12.10 -6.98
C THR A 288 14.67 12.99 -7.72
N LEU A 289 14.58 14.31 -7.59
CA LEU A 289 15.44 15.26 -8.31
C LEU A 289 16.92 15.12 -7.90
N ARG A 290 17.81 15.19 -8.89
CA ARG A 290 19.28 15.06 -8.74
C ARG A 290 20.02 16.19 -9.45
N PRO A 291 20.18 17.36 -8.82
CA PRO A 291 20.77 18.53 -9.46
C PRO A 291 22.25 18.34 -9.83
N GLU A 292 22.58 18.45 -11.10
CA GLU A 292 23.93 18.24 -11.63
C GLU A 292 24.98 19.22 -11.07
N ARG A 293 24.59 20.47 -10.79
CA ARG A 293 25.50 21.47 -10.22
C ARG A 293 26.01 21.09 -8.83
N LEU A 294 25.12 20.46 -8.05
CA LEU A 294 25.45 19.97 -6.72
C LEU A 294 26.42 18.78 -6.78
N ARG A 295 26.17 17.85 -7.72
CA ARG A 295 27.05 16.71 -7.96
C ARG A 295 28.49 17.15 -8.22
N ARG A 296 28.70 18.13 -9.11
CA ARG A 296 30.05 18.66 -9.44
C ARG A 296 30.75 19.29 -8.23
N ARG A 297 30.03 20.02 -7.38
CA ARG A 297 30.60 20.65 -6.19
C ARG A 297 31.02 19.62 -5.15
N LEU A 298 30.15 18.62 -4.91
CA LEU A 298 30.47 17.57 -3.95
C LEU A 298 31.64 16.70 -4.44
N ASP A 299 31.68 16.38 -5.74
CA ASP A 299 32.78 15.66 -6.37
C ASP A 299 34.10 16.43 -6.20
N ALA A 300 34.13 17.72 -6.50
CA ALA A 300 35.32 18.56 -6.30
C ALA A 300 35.77 18.60 -4.83
N TYR A 301 34.79 18.69 -3.90
CA TYR A 301 35.13 18.64 -2.46
C TYR A 301 35.71 17.28 -2.06
N LEU A 302 35.07 16.18 -2.38
CA LEU A 302 35.53 14.83 -2.01
C LEU A 302 36.91 14.52 -2.60
N ARG A 303 37.17 14.90 -3.87
CA ARG A 303 38.47 14.75 -4.50
C ARG A 303 39.56 15.58 -3.86
N SER A 304 39.22 16.69 -3.23
CA SER A 304 40.15 17.54 -2.51
C SER A 304 40.54 17.03 -1.12
N GLN A 305 39.75 16.09 -0.58
CA GLN A 305 40.01 15.51 0.74
C GLN A 305 40.97 14.34 0.66
N PRO A 306 41.70 14.03 1.77
CA PRO A 306 42.49 12.81 1.87
C PRO A 306 41.67 11.54 1.66
N ASP A 307 42.34 10.47 1.20
CA ASP A 307 41.68 9.17 0.90
C ASP A 307 40.89 8.63 2.09
N HIS A 308 41.41 8.71 3.29
CA HIS A 308 40.74 8.20 4.47
C HIS A 308 39.43 8.96 4.76
N VAL A 309 39.36 10.26 4.53
CA VAL A 309 38.13 11.05 4.69
C VAL A 309 37.13 10.70 3.60
N ARG A 310 37.57 10.56 2.34
CA ARG A 310 36.76 10.17 1.21
C ARG A 310 36.15 8.76 1.40
N ARG A 311 36.95 7.77 1.79
CA ARG A 311 36.51 6.40 2.07
C ARG A 311 35.54 6.35 3.26
N SER A 312 35.73 7.19 4.29
CA SER A 312 34.75 7.31 5.37
C SER A 312 33.41 7.88 4.92
N ALA A 313 33.39 8.84 3.99
CA ALA A 313 32.15 9.33 3.37
C ALA A 313 31.44 8.23 2.57
N TYR A 314 32.19 7.39 1.84
CA TYR A 314 31.67 6.21 1.15
C TYR A 314 31.09 5.19 2.13
N ALA A 315 31.81 4.88 3.21
CA ALA A 315 31.36 3.97 4.26
C ALA A 315 30.03 4.43 4.90
N LEU A 316 29.95 5.70 5.26
CA LEU A 316 28.71 6.32 5.80
C LEU A 316 27.54 6.20 4.82
N THR A 317 27.81 6.37 3.53
CA THR A 317 26.80 6.25 2.47
C THR A 317 26.21 4.83 2.41
N LEU A 318 27.08 3.82 2.46
CA LEU A 318 26.68 2.41 2.35
C LEU A 318 26.04 1.87 3.65
N LEU A 319 26.56 2.25 4.82
CA LEU A 319 26.03 1.85 6.12
C LEU A 319 24.67 2.50 6.42
N GLY A 320 24.46 3.74 5.99
CA GLY A 320 23.22 4.46 6.16
C GLY A 320 22.77 4.56 7.62
N ALA A 321 21.63 3.93 7.97
CA ALA A 321 21.08 3.95 9.33
C ALA A 321 21.89 3.08 10.33
N ALA A 322 22.67 2.13 9.84
CA ALA A 322 23.53 1.26 10.66
C ALA A 322 24.93 1.86 10.90
N ALA A 323 25.18 3.09 10.43
CA ALA A 323 26.50 3.71 10.57
C ALA A 323 26.78 4.06 12.03
N ASP A 324 27.95 3.62 12.49
CA ASP A 324 28.64 4.08 13.68
C ASP A 324 30.13 4.31 13.37
N GLU A 325 30.85 4.94 14.27
CA GLU A 325 32.27 5.29 14.06
C GLU A 325 33.14 4.04 13.91
N HIS A 326 32.85 2.95 14.62
CA HIS A 326 33.55 1.68 14.53
C HIS A 326 33.39 1.03 13.16
N PHE A 327 32.15 0.94 12.67
CA PHE A 327 31.87 0.36 11.36
C PHE A 327 32.40 1.21 10.22
N VAL A 328 32.35 2.54 10.35
CA VAL A 328 32.96 3.46 9.38
C VAL A 328 34.49 3.26 9.33
N ALA A 329 35.15 3.21 10.47
CA ALA A 329 36.59 2.97 10.54
C ALA A 329 36.96 1.64 9.87
N ARG A 330 36.22 0.56 10.20
CA ARG A 330 36.48 -0.76 9.66
C ARG A 330 36.28 -0.83 8.14
N LEU A 331 35.20 -0.20 7.62
CA LEU A 331 34.91 -0.18 6.20
C LEU A 331 35.85 0.71 5.40
N ALA A 332 36.35 1.80 6.01
CA ALA A 332 37.35 2.70 5.44
C ALA A 332 38.79 2.18 5.61
N GLU A 333 38.98 1.01 6.23
CA GLU A 333 40.28 0.40 6.53
C GLU A 333 41.18 1.32 7.42
N LEU A 334 40.57 1.91 8.46
CA LEU A 334 41.21 2.80 9.41
C LEU A 334 41.24 2.18 10.82
N ASP A 335 42.13 2.68 11.68
CA ASP A 335 42.00 2.47 13.10
C ASP A 335 40.84 3.31 13.69
N GLU A 336 40.42 3.03 14.91
CA GLU A 336 39.30 3.72 15.55
C GLU A 336 39.54 5.24 15.68
N GLY A 337 40.78 5.65 15.98
CA GLY A 337 41.13 7.06 16.08
C GLY A 337 41.05 7.79 14.73
N GLY A 338 41.57 7.17 13.68
CA GLY A 338 41.49 7.70 12.31
C GLY A 338 40.06 7.77 11.78
N GLY A 339 39.24 6.75 12.10
CA GLY A 339 37.83 6.73 11.76
C GLY A 339 37.06 7.86 12.43
N ALA A 340 37.18 8.01 13.75
CA ALA A 340 36.57 9.10 14.51
C ALA A 340 36.97 10.49 13.99
N GLN A 341 38.26 10.66 13.69
CA GLN A 341 38.78 11.92 13.15
C GLN A 341 38.17 12.22 11.75
N ALA A 342 38.09 11.23 10.88
CA ALA A 342 37.51 11.41 9.54
C ALA A 342 35.99 11.75 9.61
N VAL A 343 35.26 11.07 10.49
CA VAL A 343 33.85 11.37 10.74
C VAL A 343 33.67 12.78 11.27
N GLU A 344 34.51 13.22 12.21
CA GLU A 344 34.45 14.57 12.74
C GLU A 344 34.74 15.64 11.69
N MET A 345 35.73 15.42 10.80
CA MET A 345 35.97 16.32 9.66
C MET A 345 34.73 16.45 8.75
N LEU A 346 34.07 15.32 8.44
CA LEU A 346 32.84 15.32 7.63
C LEU A 346 31.67 15.98 8.38
N ARG A 347 31.59 15.82 9.71
CA ARG A 347 30.59 16.48 10.57
C ARG A 347 30.76 17.99 10.56
N LEU A 348 31.98 18.48 10.75
CA LEU A 348 32.30 19.90 10.70
C LEU A 348 32.07 20.50 9.30
N ALA A 349 32.31 19.72 8.24
CA ALA A 349 31.96 20.14 6.87
C ALA A 349 30.43 20.17 6.62
N GLY A 350 29.64 19.64 7.54
CA GLY A 350 28.18 19.60 7.43
C GLY A 350 27.67 18.45 6.59
N LEU A 351 28.49 17.46 6.28
CA LEU A 351 28.07 16.26 5.54
C LEU A 351 27.55 15.17 6.46
N VAL A 352 27.90 15.18 7.74
CA VAL A 352 27.43 14.24 8.78
C VAL A 352 26.63 15.00 9.82
N ASP A 353 25.59 14.36 10.34
CA ASP A 353 24.72 14.91 11.39
C ASP A 353 25.50 15.18 12.69
N GLN A 354 25.13 16.23 13.40
CA GLN A 354 25.83 16.63 14.65
C GLN A 354 25.66 15.63 15.80
N ARG A 355 24.56 14.85 15.79
CA ARG A 355 24.18 13.94 16.88
C ARG A 355 24.27 12.47 16.52
N ALA A 356 24.28 12.15 15.21
CA ALA A 356 24.25 10.80 14.71
C ALA A 356 25.36 10.57 13.66
N CYS A 357 25.94 9.39 13.64
CA CYS A 357 26.95 9.02 12.64
C CYS A 357 26.29 8.67 11.30
N ARG A 358 25.65 9.66 10.66
CA ARG A 358 24.97 9.49 9.38
C ARG A 358 25.05 10.77 8.54
N LEU A 359 24.91 10.62 7.21
CA LEU A 359 24.94 11.78 6.33
C LEU A 359 23.76 12.70 6.62
N THR A 360 24.03 14.01 6.67
CA THR A 360 23.00 15.05 6.70
C THR A 360 22.22 15.05 5.38
N SER A 361 20.99 15.58 5.38
CA SER A 361 20.20 15.75 4.15
C SER A 361 19.87 14.44 3.42
N GLY A 362 19.66 13.37 4.17
CA GLY A 362 19.01 12.14 3.73
C GLY A 362 19.53 11.56 2.41
N THR A 363 18.66 11.48 1.40
CA THR A 363 18.91 10.71 0.18
C THR A 363 19.75 11.44 -0.87
N ILE A 364 19.71 12.80 -0.97
CA ILE A 364 20.47 13.51 -2.03
C ILE A 364 21.97 13.34 -1.86
N LEU A 365 22.49 13.65 -0.67
CA LEU A 365 23.95 13.51 -0.43
C LEU A 365 24.39 12.08 -0.57
N ARG A 366 23.60 11.14 -0.07
CA ARG A 366 23.85 9.71 -0.21
C ARG A 366 23.97 9.31 -1.68
N ASP A 367 22.97 9.65 -2.50
CA ASP A 367 22.94 9.33 -3.93
C ASP A 367 24.15 9.93 -4.65
N LEU A 368 24.47 11.20 -4.36
CA LEU A 368 25.57 11.93 -5.00
C LEU A 368 26.94 11.39 -4.59
N VAL A 369 27.14 11.03 -3.31
CA VAL A 369 28.39 10.41 -2.85
C VAL A 369 28.54 9.03 -3.50
N GLU A 370 27.46 8.24 -3.59
CA GLU A 370 27.48 6.93 -4.21
C GLU A 370 27.77 6.98 -5.71
N GLU A 371 27.22 7.94 -6.44
CA GLU A 371 27.47 8.14 -7.87
C GLU A 371 28.94 8.53 -8.14
N ASN A 372 29.60 9.21 -7.20
CA ASN A 372 31.00 9.60 -7.30
C ASN A 372 31.98 8.47 -6.92
N MET A 373 31.48 7.35 -6.36
CA MET A 373 32.34 6.20 -6.07
C MET A 373 32.76 5.48 -7.35
N PRO A 374 34.03 5.12 -7.52
CA PRO A 374 34.46 4.23 -8.58
C PRO A 374 33.67 2.90 -8.55
N ALA A 375 33.24 2.40 -9.71
CA ALA A 375 32.34 1.25 -9.78
C ALA A 375 32.91 -0.02 -9.11
N GLU A 376 34.21 -0.23 -9.25
CA GLU A 376 34.91 -1.37 -8.62
C GLU A 376 34.97 -1.20 -7.08
N GLU A 377 35.35 -0.04 -6.60
CA GLU A 377 35.40 0.26 -5.16
C GLU A 377 34.01 0.17 -4.52
N ARG A 378 32.99 0.72 -5.18
CA ARG A 378 31.59 0.62 -4.75
C ARG A 378 31.13 -0.83 -4.61
N THR A 379 31.43 -1.66 -5.62
CA THR A 379 31.07 -3.08 -5.61
C THR A 379 31.77 -3.83 -4.46
N ALA A 380 33.06 -3.60 -4.28
CA ALA A 380 33.85 -4.23 -3.22
C ALA A 380 33.34 -3.80 -1.84
N MET A 381 33.17 -2.49 -1.61
CA MET A 381 32.71 -1.97 -0.32
C MET A 381 31.29 -2.43 0.03
N ARG A 382 30.37 -2.53 -0.95
CA ARG A 382 29.03 -3.07 -0.71
C ARG A 382 29.06 -4.53 -0.26
N GLY A 383 29.93 -5.35 -0.84
CA GLY A 383 30.11 -6.74 -0.41
C GLY A 383 30.57 -6.83 1.05
N VAL A 384 31.63 -6.06 1.40
CA VAL A 384 32.16 -6.00 2.78
C VAL A 384 31.11 -5.44 3.74
N THR A 385 30.33 -4.42 3.33
CA THR A 385 29.25 -3.85 4.15
C THR A 385 28.17 -4.89 4.43
N ALA A 386 27.75 -5.66 3.43
CA ALA A 386 26.74 -6.70 3.61
C ALA A 386 27.19 -7.77 4.60
N GLU A 387 28.43 -8.22 4.47
CA GLU A 387 29.04 -9.20 5.38
C GLU A 387 29.18 -8.66 6.80
N LEU A 388 29.64 -7.42 6.94
CA LEU A 388 29.77 -6.75 8.24
C LEU A 388 28.43 -6.64 8.96
N LEU A 389 27.39 -6.15 8.28
CA LEU A 389 26.04 -6.00 8.82
C LEU A 389 25.44 -7.35 9.22
N HIS A 390 25.67 -8.39 8.43
CA HIS A 390 25.20 -9.74 8.73
C HIS A 390 25.87 -10.31 9.97
N ARG A 391 27.19 -10.24 10.05
CA ARG A 391 27.99 -10.76 11.19
C ARG A 391 27.72 -10.02 12.50
N THR A 392 27.34 -8.77 12.44
CA THR A 392 27.04 -7.95 13.63
C THR A 392 25.58 -8.00 14.04
N GLY A 393 24.76 -8.84 13.39
CA GLY A 393 23.37 -9.09 13.79
C GLY A 393 22.40 -7.96 13.43
N HIS A 394 22.74 -7.12 12.48
CA HIS A 394 21.81 -6.13 11.93
C HIS A 394 20.69 -6.81 11.14
N PRO A 395 19.55 -6.13 10.94
CA PRO A 395 18.47 -6.67 10.13
C PRO A 395 18.96 -7.18 8.77
N ALA A 396 18.65 -8.42 8.44
CA ALA A 396 19.17 -9.09 7.25
C ALA A 396 18.86 -8.33 5.94
N GLU A 397 17.78 -7.57 5.94
CA GLU A 397 17.36 -6.76 4.79
C GLU A 397 18.35 -5.61 4.51
N LEU A 398 18.96 -5.02 5.54
CA LEU A 398 19.99 -3.99 5.34
C LEU A 398 21.22 -4.56 4.63
N ALA A 399 21.62 -5.77 5.01
CA ALA A 399 22.71 -6.48 4.34
C ALA A 399 22.33 -6.87 2.90
N ALA A 400 21.11 -7.37 2.71
CA ALA A 400 20.60 -7.77 1.40
C ALA A 400 20.50 -6.59 0.41
N GLU A 401 20.07 -5.41 0.86
CA GLU A 401 19.98 -4.22 -0.01
C GLU A 401 21.37 -3.83 -0.58
N GLN A 402 22.45 -4.07 0.16
CA GLN A 402 23.79 -3.88 -0.40
C GLN A 402 24.08 -4.86 -1.54
N LEU A 403 23.71 -6.12 -1.38
CA LEU A 403 23.91 -7.17 -2.38
C LEU A 403 22.98 -7.02 -3.60
N MET A 404 21.81 -6.42 -3.43
CA MET A 404 20.90 -6.10 -4.54
C MET A 404 21.49 -5.13 -5.55
N ALA A 405 22.38 -4.25 -5.10
CA ALA A 405 22.98 -3.23 -5.94
C ALA A 405 24.37 -3.63 -6.50
N VAL A 406 24.85 -4.81 -6.17
CA VAL A 406 26.13 -5.36 -6.72
C VAL A 406 25.87 -6.05 -8.05
N ILE A 407 26.71 -5.83 -9.05
CA ILE A 407 26.54 -6.40 -10.42
C ILE A 407 26.65 -7.93 -10.40
N SER A 408 27.67 -8.47 -9.69
CA SER A 408 27.89 -9.91 -9.59
C SER A 408 27.93 -10.37 -8.14
N LEU A 409 27.15 -11.38 -7.79
CA LEU A 409 27.26 -12.07 -6.52
C LEU A 409 28.47 -13.01 -6.54
N ARG A 410 29.22 -13.08 -5.47
CA ARG A 410 30.31 -14.04 -5.32
C ARG A 410 30.22 -14.73 -3.95
N GLY A 411 30.08 -16.04 -4.01
CA GLY A 411 30.21 -16.92 -2.85
C GLY A 411 28.89 -17.27 -2.13
N PRO A 412 28.92 -18.35 -1.38
CA PRO A 412 27.73 -18.89 -0.69
C PRO A 412 27.22 -17.97 0.44
N GLU A 413 28.09 -17.11 1.02
CA GLU A 413 27.70 -16.19 2.09
C GLU A 413 26.71 -15.13 1.58
N ALA A 414 26.92 -14.59 0.37
CA ALA A 414 26.00 -13.62 -0.23
C ALA A 414 24.60 -14.24 -0.48
N VAL A 415 24.57 -15.49 -0.95
CA VAL A 415 23.31 -16.25 -1.13
C VAL A 415 22.62 -16.46 0.21
N GLN A 416 23.36 -16.81 1.25
CA GLN A 416 22.80 -17.02 2.58
C GLN A 416 22.22 -15.72 3.19
N ILE A 417 22.90 -14.60 3.03
CA ILE A 417 22.41 -13.28 3.46
C ILE A 417 21.08 -12.96 2.77
N LEU A 418 21.01 -13.11 1.44
CA LEU A 418 19.79 -12.86 0.66
C LEU A 418 18.65 -13.80 1.07
N ARG A 419 18.95 -15.08 1.35
CA ARG A 419 17.97 -16.06 1.83
C ARG A 419 17.44 -15.68 3.20
N THR A 420 18.33 -15.30 4.13
CA THR A 420 17.93 -14.85 5.48
C THR A 420 17.05 -13.59 5.41
N ALA A 421 17.39 -12.64 4.53
CA ALA A 421 16.57 -11.45 4.31
C ALA A 421 15.20 -11.79 3.70
N ALA A 422 15.16 -12.75 2.77
CA ALA A 422 13.91 -13.24 2.19
C ALA A 422 12.99 -13.87 3.25
N ASP A 423 13.54 -14.71 4.15
CA ASP A 423 12.79 -15.30 5.25
C ASP A 423 12.27 -14.24 6.22
N SER A 424 13.08 -13.23 6.51
CA SER A 424 12.69 -12.11 7.37
C SER A 424 11.57 -11.28 6.73
N ALA A 425 11.69 -10.96 5.44
CA ALA A 425 10.67 -10.24 4.69
C ALA A 425 9.35 -11.01 4.66
N LEU A 426 9.41 -12.34 4.44
CA LEU A 426 8.22 -13.19 4.43
C LEU A 426 7.51 -13.21 5.79
N ARG A 427 8.26 -13.35 6.91
CA ARG A 427 7.69 -13.27 8.25
C ARG A 427 7.04 -11.92 8.58
N ARG A 428 7.51 -10.82 7.98
CA ARG A 428 6.90 -9.49 8.12
C ARG A 428 5.71 -9.25 7.20
N GLY A 429 5.37 -10.20 6.33
CA GLY A 429 4.28 -10.11 5.39
C GLY A 429 4.63 -9.31 4.12
N SER A 430 5.90 -9.35 3.68
CA SER A 430 6.36 -8.73 2.43
C SER A 430 6.83 -9.79 1.43
N PRO A 431 5.92 -10.61 0.85
CA PRO A 431 6.31 -11.71 -0.04
C PRO A 431 6.97 -11.21 -1.34
N ARG A 432 6.63 -10.01 -1.81
CA ARG A 432 7.27 -9.41 -3.00
C ARG A 432 8.74 -9.08 -2.76
N ASP A 433 9.09 -8.55 -1.58
CA ASP A 433 10.48 -8.29 -1.20
C ASP A 433 11.26 -9.60 -1.01
N SER A 434 10.65 -10.60 -0.36
CA SER A 434 11.22 -11.95 -0.25
C SER A 434 11.56 -12.52 -1.63
N ALA A 435 10.63 -12.49 -2.57
CA ALA A 435 10.86 -12.95 -3.95
C ALA A 435 11.96 -12.16 -4.66
N ARG A 436 12.06 -10.85 -4.43
CA ARG A 436 13.12 -10.00 -5.01
C ARG A 436 14.50 -10.45 -4.54
N TYR A 437 14.67 -10.72 -3.25
CA TYR A 437 15.94 -11.22 -2.71
C TYR A 437 16.29 -12.62 -3.23
N LEU A 438 15.33 -13.53 -3.30
CA LEU A 438 15.55 -14.89 -3.80
C LEU A 438 15.86 -14.93 -5.31
N ARG A 439 15.19 -14.13 -6.12
CA ARG A 439 15.52 -13.98 -7.54
C ARG A 439 16.94 -13.47 -7.74
N ARG A 440 17.38 -12.54 -6.86
CA ARG A 440 18.76 -12.05 -6.87
C ARG A 440 19.74 -13.16 -6.51
N ALA A 441 19.43 -13.97 -5.48
CA ALA A 441 20.27 -15.12 -5.09
C ALA A 441 20.42 -16.15 -6.22
N LEU A 442 19.34 -16.40 -6.98
CA LEU A 442 19.34 -17.35 -8.10
C LEU A 442 20.22 -16.92 -9.30
N LEU A 443 20.69 -15.68 -9.35
CA LEU A 443 21.64 -15.19 -10.36
C LEU A 443 23.08 -15.62 -10.07
N ASP A 444 23.38 -16.20 -8.91
CA ASP A 444 24.71 -16.75 -8.63
C ASP A 444 24.95 -18.01 -9.46
N SER A 445 25.96 -17.95 -10.34
CA SER A 445 26.34 -19.05 -11.23
C SER A 445 27.04 -20.21 -10.51
N SER A 446 27.47 -20.02 -9.26
CA SER A 446 28.19 -21.05 -8.48
C SER A 446 27.24 -22.05 -7.79
N LEU A 447 25.91 -21.81 -7.83
CA LEU A 447 24.93 -22.65 -7.16
C LEU A 447 24.85 -24.06 -7.76
N SER A 448 25.05 -25.07 -6.93
CA SER A 448 24.80 -26.48 -7.27
C SER A 448 23.31 -26.73 -7.54
N GLY A 449 23.00 -27.83 -8.25
CA GLY A 449 21.62 -28.21 -8.59
C GLY A 449 20.69 -28.24 -7.37
N GLN A 450 21.11 -28.86 -6.26
CA GLN A 450 20.34 -28.95 -5.02
C GLN A 450 20.14 -27.60 -4.33
N HIS A 451 21.18 -26.76 -4.22
CA HIS A 451 21.06 -25.44 -3.61
C HIS A 451 20.15 -24.54 -4.44
N ARG A 452 20.26 -24.61 -5.78
CA ARG A 452 19.36 -23.90 -6.68
C ARG A 452 17.92 -24.37 -6.50
N ALA A 453 17.70 -25.67 -6.37
CA ALA A 453 16.37 -26.22 -6.14
C ALA A 453 15.73 -25.71 -4.85
N ARG A 454 16.47 -25.68 -3.74
CA ARG A 454 15.98 -25.13 -2.47
C ARG A 454 15.61 -23.66 -2.58
N LEU A 455 16.41 -22.84 -3.26
CA LEU A 455 16.08 -21.44 -3.52
C LEU A 455 14.83 -21.27 -4.40
N LEU A 456 14.60 -22.15 -5.39
CA LEU A 456 13.38 -22.17 -6.19
C LEU A 456 12.15 -22.51 -5.35
N VAL A 457 12.27 -23.43 -4.39
CA VAL A 457 11.18 -23.76 -3.43
C VAL A 457 10.89 -22.59 -2.51
N ASP A 458 11.92 -21.93 -1.98
CA ASP A 458 11.75 -20.73 -1.16
C ASP A 458 11.08 -19.61 -1.98
N LEU A 459 11.52 -19.41 -3.22
CA LEU A 459 10.92 -18.43 -4.16
C LEU A 459 9.45 -18.75 -4.44
N ALA A 460 9.13 -20.03 -4.71
CA ALA A 460 7.75 -20.45 -4.90
C ALA A 460 6.90 -20.20 -3.66
N THR A 461 7.46 -20.36 -2.44
CA THR A 461 6.78 -20.06 -1.18
C THR A 461 6.43 -18.58 -1.06
N ALA A 462 7.28 -17.68 -1.52
CA ALA A 462 7.00 -16.25 -1.54
C ALA A 462 5.99 -15.90 -2.66
N GLU A 463 6.19 -16.45 -3.87
CA GLU A 463 5.39 -16.12 -5.05
C GLU A 463 3.96 -16.67 -5.00
N ARG A 464 3.69 -17.73 -4.23
CA ARG A 464 2.33 -18.28 -4.09
C ARG A 464 1.31 -17.26 -3.60
N SER A 465 1.77 -16.20 -2.92
CA SER A 465 0.93 -15.13 -2.38
C SER A 465 0.56 -14.03 -3.39
N PHE A 466 1.19 -14.02 -4.58
CA PHE A 466 0.91 -13.00 -5.60
C PHE A 466 1.17 -13.42 -7.07
N ALA A 467 1.83 -14.56 -7.30
CA ALA A 467 2.19 -15.05 -8.63
C ALA A 467 2.11 -16.59 -8.70
N THR A 468 0.93 -17.15 -8.47
CA THR A 468 0.69 -18.59 -8.29
C THR A 468 1.21 -19.46 -9.43
N ALA A 469 1.06 -19.01 -10.69
CA ALA A 469 1.55 -19.73 -11.86
C ALA A 469 3.10 -19.79 -11.91
N ALA A 470 3.79 -18.77 -11.44
CA ALA A 470 5.25 -18.76 -11.33
C ALA A 470 5.71 -19.72 -10.23
N ALA A 471 5.08 -19.64 -9.05
CA ALA A 471 5.33 -20.55 -7.94
C ALA A 471 5.21 -22.02 -8.36
N LEU A 472 4.16 -22.35 -9.09
CA LEU A 472 3.94 -23.69 -9.63
C LEU A 472 5.08 -24.16 -10.55
N ARG A 473 5.50 -23.31 -11.50
CA ARG A 473 6.63 -23.61 -12.40
C ARG A 473 7.92 -23.88 -11.63
N HIS A 474 8.22 -23.05 -10.62
CA HIS A 474 9.43 -23.19 -9.81
C HIS A 474 9.45 -24.48 -9.00
N VAL A 475 8.32 -24.91 -8.42
CA VAL A 475 8.22 -26.20 -7.73
C VAL A 475 8.42 -27.36 -8.71
N VAL A 476 7.82 -27.30 -9.91
CA VAL A 476 7.98 -28.34 -10.94
C VAL A 476 9.43 -28.42 -11.44
N GLU A 477 10.14 -27.30 -11.53
CA GLU A 477 11.56 -27.25 -11.91
C GLU A 477 12.45 -27.78 -10.76
N ALA A 478 12.14 -27.41 -9.53
CA ALA A 478 12.94 -27.76 -8.35
C ALA A 478 12.83 -29.24 -7.96
N ALA A 479 11.62 -29.83 -8.01
CA ALA A 479 11.35 -31.17 -7.49
C ALA A 479 12.32 -32.26 -7.99
N PRO A 480 12.65 -32.36 -9.30
CA PRO A 480 13.58 -33.39 -9.78
C PRO A 480 15.04 -33.15 -9.39
N LEU A 481 15.40 -31.96 -8.92
CA LEU A 481 16.76 -31.57 -8.52
C LEU A 481 17.02 -31.77 -7.00
N LEU A 482 15.96 -32.06 -6.22
CA LEU A 482 16.06 -32.35 -4.79
C LEU A 482 16.39 -33.82 -4.57
N GLU A 483 17.36 -34.08 -3.71
CA GLU A 483 17.88 -35.44 -3.49
C GLU A 483 16.96 -36.28 -2.60
N SER A 484 16.46 -35.68 -1.51
CA SER A 484 15.59 -36.39 -0.54
C SER A 484 14.14 -36.41 -1.02
N VAL A 485 13.47 -37.56 -0.84
CA VAL A 485 12.03 -37.70 -1.11
C VAL A 485 11.21 -36.79 -0.19
N GLN A 486 11.66 -36.60 1.06
CA GLN A 486 11.01 -35.68 2.01
C GLN A 486 11.08 -34.23 1.53
N GLU A 487 12.26 -33.76 1.03
CA GLU A 487 12.39 -32.41 0.45
C GLU A 487 11.50 -32.24 -0.79
N ARG A 488 11.39 -33.26 -1.65
CA ARG A 488 10.49 -33.24 -2.81
C ARG A 488 9.01 -33.14 -2.38
N ALA A 489 8.63 -33.91 -1.34
CA ALA A 489 7.28 -33.84 -0.78
C ALA A 489 6.99 -32.48 -0.17
N ASP A 490 7.90 -31.96 0.63
CA ASP A 490 7.77 -30.62 1.22
C ASP A 490 7.66 -29.53 0.17
N ALA A 491 8.45 -29.60 -0.90
CA ALA A 491 8.37 -28.65 -2.02
C ALA A 491 6.98 -28.66 -2.66
N MET A 492 6.41 -29.84 -2.93
CA MET A 492 5.05 -29.98 -3.45
C MET A 492 3.99 -29.43 -2.49
N LEU A 493 4.19 -29.62 -1.18
CA LEU A 493 3.25 -29.17 -0.14
C LEU A 493 3.36 -27.65 0.16
N ARG A 494 4.35 -26.94 -0.38
CA ARG A 494 4.41 -25.46 -0.32
C ARG A 494 3.29 -24.80 -1.10
N LEU A 495 2.80 -25.46 -2.15
CA LEU A 495 1.63 -25.01 -2.89
C LEU A 495 0.35 -25.49 -2.22
N GLY A 496 -0.60 -24.60 -2.09
CA GLY A 496 -1.94 -24.95 -1.62
C GLY A 496 -2.71 -25.77 -2.65
N PRO A 497 -3.67 -26.59 -2.22
CA PRO A 497 -4.48 -27.39 -3.15
C PRO A 497 -5.26 -26.54 -4.14
N LEU A 498 -5.70 -25.35 -3.73
CA LEU A 498 -6.43 -24.41 -4.59
C LEU A 498 -5.57 -23.78 -5.69
N GLN A 499 -4.24 -23.80 -5.53
CA GLN A 499 -3.27 -23.25 -6.48
C GLN A 499 -2.84 -24.28 -7.54
N MET A 500 -3.14 -25.56 -7.33
CA MET A 500 -2.80 -26.65 -8.24
C MET A 500 -3.90 -26.95 -9.26
N ASP A 501 -5.02 -26.25 -9.22
CA ASP A 501 -6.14 -26.42 -10.17
C ASP A 501 -6.05 -25.36 -11.30
N PRO A 502 -6.07 -25.71 -12.60
CA PRO A 502 -6.21 -27.07 -13.15
C PRO A 502 -4.94 -27.90 -13.00
N PRO A 503 -5.07 -29.21 -12.72
CA PRO A 503 -3.94 -30.08 -12.52
C PRO A 503 -3.17 -30.26 -13.85
N SER A 504 -1.93 -29.78 -13.91
CA SER A 504 -1.07 -30.16 -15.04
C SER A 504 -0.70 -31.65 -14.94
N LEU A 505 -0.71 -32.34 -16.06
CA LEU A 505 -0.30 -33.76 -16.12
C LEU A 505 1.07 -33.98 -15.45
N ARG A 506 1.99 -33.02 -15.64
CA ARG A 506 3.34 -33.06 -15.07
C ARG A 506 3.35 -33.04 -13.53
N ILE A 507 2.51 -32.20 -12.91
CA ILE A 507 2.38 -32.16 -11.43
C ILE A 507 1.84 -33.47 -10.88
N ASN A 508 0.82 -34.03 -11.53
CA ASN A 508 0.23 -35.29 -11.08
C ASN A 508 1.23 -36.45 -11.15
N VAL A 509 2.04 -36.50 -12.19
CA VAL A 509 3.10 -37.51 -12.35
C VAL A 509 4.16 -37.37 -11.27
N ILE A 510 4.66 -36.15 -11.02
CA ILE A 510 5.67 -35.89 -9.98
C ILE A 510 5.10 -36.23 -8.60
N ARG A 511 3.91 -35.78 -8.27
CA ARG A 511 3.24 -36.06 -6.99
C ARG A 511 3.05 -37.56 -6.77
N ALA A 512 2.56 -38.28 -7.79
CA ALA A 512 2.33 -39.73 -7.71
C ALA A 512 3.64 -40.47 -7.45
N ALA A 513 4.72 -40.14 -8.19
CA ALA A 513 6.03 -40.73 -8.01
C ALA A 513 6.58 -40.52 -6.58
N ILE A 514 6.48 -39.28 -6.05
CA ILE A 514 6.91 -38.97 -4.67
C ILE A 514 6.08 -39.76 -3.65
N THR A 515 4.76 -39.84 -3.84
CA THR A 515 3.88 -40.56 -2.92
C THR A 515 4.18 -42.05 -2.91
N ASP A 516 4.43 -42.66 -4.06
CA ASP A 516 4.76 -44.09 -4.17
C ASP A 516 6.14 -44.38 -3.57
N GLU A 517 7.13 -43.52 -3.77
CA GLU A 517 8.45 -43.62 -3.17
C GLU A 517 8.38 -43.54 -1.62
N LEU A 518 7.63 -42.58 -1.08
CA LEU A 518 7.40 -42.44 0.36
C LEU A 518 6.69 -43.66 0.97
N ARG A 519 5.73 -44.27 0.25
CA ARG A 519 5.03 -45.49 0.68
C ARG A 519 5.94 -46.72 0.69
N GLN A 520 6.92 -46.75 -0.19
CA GLN A 520 7.90 -47.84 -0.29
C GLN A 520 9.03 -47.74 0.74
N SER A 521 9.35 -46.53 1.23
CA SER A 521 10.44 -46.28 2.19
C SER A 521 10.18 -46.89 3.57
N VAL A 522 8.98 -47.41 3.82
CA VAL A 522 8.48 -48.07 5.02
C VAL A 522 9.39 -47.89 6.24
N THR A 523 9.46 -46.71 6.76
CA THR A 523 9.97 -46.40 8.10
C THR A 523 8.76 -46.06 9.00
N GLU A 524 8.79 -46.44 10.26
CA GLU A 524 7.78 -46.04 11.25
C GLU A 524 7.87 -44.54 11.58
N ASP A 525 8.54 -43.78 10.71
CA ASP A 525 8.76 -42.36 10.93
C ASP A 525 7.42 -41.57 10.77
N TRP A 526 7.04 -40.89 11.84
CA TRP A 526 5.83 -40.07 11.88
C TRP A 526 5.86 -38.92 10.86
N VAL A 527 7.06 -38.40 10.51
CA VAL A 527 7.23 -37.32 9.53
C VAL A 527 6.84 -37.78 8.13
N GLU A 528 7.32 -38.96 7.72
CA GLU A 528 6.96 -39.55 6.42
C GLU A 528 5.47 -39.83 6.32
N ARG A 529 4.89 -40.41 7.39
CA ARG A 529 3.44 -40.63 7.45
C ARG A 529 2.64 -39.34 7.30
N GLU A 530 3.05 -38.25 7.93
CA GLU A 530 2.43 -36.94 7.83
C GLU A 530 2.48 -36.38 6.38
N LEU A 531 3.63 -36.53 5.72
CA LEU A 531 3.80 -36.15 4.32
C LEU A 531 2.90 -36.96 3.39
N VAL A 532 2.81 -38.29 3.58
CA VAL A 532 1.91 -39.13 2.78
C VAL A 532 0.45 -38.73 2.93
N LEU A 533 -0.03 -38.46 4.17
CA LEU A 533 -1.41 -38.01 4.38
C LEU A 533 -1.72 -36.69 3.66
N ARG A 534 -0.78 -35.76 3.70
CA ARG A 534 -0.94 -34.46 3.06
C ARG A 534 -0.89 -34.56 1.53
N LEU A 535 -0.04 -35.42 0.96
CA LEU A 535 0.00 -35.69 -0.49
C LEU A 535 -1.27 -36.43 -0.94
N GLU A 536 -1.79 -37.38 -0.13
CA GLU A 536 -3.06 -38.05 -0.37
C GLU A 536 -4.22 -37.03 -0.38
N ALA A 537 -4.22 -36.05 0.53
CA ALA A 537 -5.19 -34.97 0.53
C ALA A 537 -5.17 -34.17 -0.78
N ARG A 538 -3.98 -33.84 -1.31
CA ARG A 538 -3.82 -33.17 -2.63
C ARG A 538 -4.37 -34.03 -3.77
N GLU A 539 -4.11 -35.36 -3.75
CA GLU A 539 -4.64 -36.32 -4.76
C GLU A 539 -6.16 -36.27 -4.80
N HIS A 540 -6.81 -36.30 -3.63
CA HIS A 540 -8.27 -36.27 -3.56
C HIS A 540 -8.85 -34.98 -4.16
N ILE A 541 -8.26 -33.84 -3.94
CA ILE A 541 -8.74 -32.55 -4.48
C ILE A 541 -8.53 -32.48 -5.98
N LEU A 542 -7.33 -32.83 -6.48
CA LEU A 542 -7.00 -32.78 -7.89
C LEU A 542 -7.81 -33.77 -8.72
N SER A 543 -8.28 -34.87 -8.12
CA SER A 543 -9.05 -35.90 -8.76
C SER A 543 -10.56 -35.85 -8.42
N ALA A 544 -11.02 -34.73 -7.83
CA ALA A 544 -12.42 -34.59 -7.40
C ALA A 544 -13.44 -34.50 -8.58
N GLN A 545 -12.96 -34.48 -9.81
CA GLN A 545 -13.79 -34.52 -11.03
C GLN A 545 -13.83 -35.92 -11.72
N ASP A 546 -13.16 -36.93 -11.12
CA ASP A 546 -13.21 -38.31 -11.60
C ASP A 546 -14.20 -39.13 -10.77
N PRO A 547 -15.30 -39.65 -11.37
CA PRO A 547 -16.28 -40.44 -10.64
C PRO A 547 -15.70 -41.74 -10.03
N THR A 548 -14.65 -42.28 -10.66
CA THR A 548 -13.99 -43.49 -10.14
C THR A 548 -13.20 -43.15 -8.87
N HIS A 549 -12.51 -42.04 -8.91
CA HIS A 549 -11.79 -41.53 -7.74
C HIS A 549 -12.74 -41.14 -6.59
N ILE A 550 -13.87 -40.49 -6.89
CA ILE A 550 -14.91 -40.16 -5.90
C ILE A 550 -15.36 -41.44 -5.15
N ARG A 551 -15.65 -42.52 -5.87
CA ARG A 551 -16.04 -43.79 -5.22
C ARG A 551 -14.93 -44.35 -4.32
N ARG A 552 -13.68 -44.21 -4.69
CA ARG A 552 -12.52 -44.62 -3.88
C ARG A 552 -12.39 -43.73 -2.64
N ALA A 553 -12.50 -42.42 -2.78
CA ALA A 553 -12.43 -41.46 -1.68
C ALA A 553 -13.56 -41.67 -0.66
N LEU A 554 -14.78 -41.92 -1.12
CA LEU A 554 -15.92 -42.23 -0.26
C LEU A 554 -15.74 -43.55 0.52
N ARG A 555 -15.08 -44.54 -0.05
CA ARG A 555 -14.69 -45.75 0.69
C ARG A 555 -13.65 -45.43 1.77
N ARG A 556 -12.65 -44.66 1.40
CA ARG A 556 -11.59 -44.18 2.31
C ARG A 556 -12.17 -43.42 3.51
N LEU A 557 -13.14 -42.53 3.27
CA LEU A 557 -13.82 -41.79 4.33
C LEU A 557 -14.58 -42.73 5.29
N ARG A 558 -15.26 -43.74 4.75
CA ARG A 558 -15.93 -44.76 5.60
C ARG A 558 -14.98 -45.58 6.42
N ASP A 559 -13.78 -45.90 5.89
CA ASP A 559 -12.75 -46.67 6.58
C ASP A 559 -12.15 -45.89 7.77
N LEU A 560 -12.22 -44.53 7.75
CA LEU A 560 -11.82 -43.69 8.87
C LEU A 560 -12.81 -43.74 10.06
N GLY A 561 -14.01 -44.27 9.83
CA GLY A 561 -15.04 -44.42 10.87
C GLY A 561 -15.83 -43.13 11.16
N PRO A 562 -16.75 -43.19 12.14
CA PRO A 562 -17.68 -42.09 12.44
C PRO A 562 -17.01 -40.90 13.17
N SER A 563 -15.84 -41.10 13.74
CA SER A 563 -15.08 -40.05 14.43
C SER A 563 -13.62 -40.07 13.99
N PRO A 564 -13.29 -39.52 12.83
CA PRO A 564 -11.95 -39.54 12.30
C PRO A 564 -10.97 -38.77 13.22
N ARG A 565 -9.72 -39.20 13.24
CA ARG A 565 -8.65 -38.53 13.98
C ARG A 565 -8.31 -37.23 13.29
N LEU A 566 -8.04 -36.18 14.07
CA LEU A 566 -7.72 -34.82 13.60
C LEU A 566 -6.51 -34.23 14.33
N ALA A 567 -5.71 -35.07 14.99
CA ALA A 567 -4.64 -34.63 15.87
C ALA A 567 -3.50 -33.93 15.10
N THR A 568 -3.13 -34.50 13.95
CA THR A 568 -2.05 -33.95 13.12
C THR A 568 -2.60 -33.09 11.97
N LYS A 569 -1.73 -32.25 11.37
CA LYS A 569 -2.09 -31.45 10.21
C LYS A 569 -2.45 -32.32 9.01
N GLY A 570 -1.72 -33.41 8.77
CA GLY A 570 -2.01 -34.35 7.68
C GLY A 570 -3.35 -35.07 7.85
N GLU A 571 -3.68 -35.50 9.08
CA GLU A 571 -5.00 -36.04 9.36
C GLU A 571 -6.12 -35.05 9.06
N ARG A 572 -5.97 -33.78 9.49
CA ARG A 572 -6.96 -32.73 9.23
C ARG A 572 -7.07 -32.44 7.72
N GLU A 573 -5.94 -32.27 7.00
CA GLU A 573 -5.95 -32.04 5.57
C GLU A 573 -6.60 -33.20 4.79
N LEU A 574 -6.29 -34.45 5.12
CA LEU A 574 -6.87 -35.62 4.49
C LEU A 574 -8.39 -35.72 4.74
N VAL A 575 -8.79 -35.63 6.01
CA VAL A 575 -10.22 -35.73 6.37
C VAL A 575 -11.02 -34.61 5.68
N THR A 576 -10.51 -33.38 5.66
CA THR A 576 -11.19 -32.25 5.00
C THR A 576 -11.32 -32.46 3.49
N SER A 577 -10.30 -33.01 2.81
CA SER A 577 -10.37 -33.31 1.39
C SER A 577 -11.41 -34.39 1.07
N LEU A 578 -11.48 -35.43 1.89
CA LEU A 578 -12.49 -36.50 1.77
C LEU A 578 -13.90 -35.97 2.07
N MET A 579 -14.05 -35.11 3.08
CA MET A 579 -15.33 -34.45 3.38
C MET A 579 -15.80 -33.57 2.21
N HIS A 580 -14.89 -32.87 1.55
CA HIS A 580 -15.23 -32.08 0.36
C HIS A 580 -15.78 -32.96 -0.77
N ILE A 581 -15.15 -34.11 -1.02
CA ILE A 581 -15.67 -35.07 -2.02
C ILE A 581 -17.04 -35.58 -1.61
N ALA A 582 -17.25 -35.91 -0.32
CA ALA A 582 -18.55 -36.33 0.17
C ALA A 582 -19.63 -35.24 0.07
N PHE A 583 -19.24 -33.99 0.26
CA PHE A 583 -20.09 -32.80 0.08
C PHE A 583 -20.56 -32.65 -1.37
N VAL A 584 -19.63 -32.60 -2.34
CA VAL A 584 -20.01 -32.41 -3.75
C VAL A 584 -20.78 -33.60 -4.33
N ALA A 585 -20.47 -34.81 -3.88
CA ALA A 585 -21.17 -36.04 -4.26
C ALA A 585 -22.51 -36.21 -3.55
N ASN A 586 -22.86 -35.39 -2.57
CA ASN A 586 -24.06 -35.53 -1.74
C ASN A 586 -24.18 -36.91 -1.03
N ALA A 587 -23.05 -37.40 -0.51
CA ALA A 587 -22.92 -38.75 0.02
C ALA A 587 -23.03 -38.83 1.54
N VAL A 588 -22.96 -37.71 2.25
CA VAL A 588 -23.05 -37.61 3.72
C VAL A 588 -23.92 -36.40 4.07
N PRO A 589 -24.79 -36.50 5.08
CA PRO A 589 -25.66 -35.38 5.48
C PRO A 589 -24.90 -34.17 5.99
N ALA A 590 -25.49 -32.97 5.79
CA ALA A 590 -24.95 -31.68 6.17
C ALA A 590 -24.52 -31.60 7.64
N GLU A 591 -25.36 -32.04 8.56
CA GLU A 591 -25.12 -32.02 10.00
C GLU A 591 -23.83 -32.75 10.39
N GLN A 592 -23.63 -33.95 9.83
CA GLN A 592 -22.45 -34.73 10.11
C GLN A 592 -21.16 -34.10 9.57
N LEU A 593 -21.19 -33.61 8.31
CA LEU A 593 -20.02 -32.94 7.73
C LEU A 593 -19.72 -31.64 8.47
N ALA A 594 -20.72 -30.87 8.85
CA ALA A 594 -20.56 -29.64 9.61
C ALA A 594 -19.92 -29.86 10.97
N ALA A 595 -20.33 -30.90 11.70
CA ALA A 595 -19.74 -31.26 12.98
C ALA A 595 -18.24 -31.57 12.87
N TRP A 596 -17.84 -32.30 11.81
CA TRP A 596 -16.42 -32.59 11.56
C TRP A 596 -15.65 -31.36 11.13
N CYS A 597 -16.19 -30.51 10.24
CA CYS A 597 -15.54 -29.29 9.81
C CYS A 597 -15.35 -28.29 10.96
N THR A 598 -16.32 -28.16 11.85
CA THR A 598 -16.18 -27.33 13.07
C THR A 598 -15.00 -27.78 13.92
N ARG A 599 -14.86 -29.09 14.16
CA ARG A 599 -13.71 -29.65 14.90
C ARG A 599 -12.38 -29.40 14.19
N VAL A 600 -12.35 -29.38 12.84
CA VAL A 600 -11.15 -29.03 12.08
C VAL A 600 -10.77 -27.57 12.31
N LEU A 601 -11.74 -26.63 12.18
CA LEU A 601 -11.45 -25.20 12.37
C LEU A 601 -11.09 -24.84 13.82
N GLU A 602 -11.61 -25.54 14.80
CA GLU A 602 -11.23 -25.35 16.21
C GLU A 602 -9.74 -25.68 16.50
N GLN A 603 -9.14 -26.53 15.67
CA GLN A 603 -7.73 -26.94 15.78
C GLN A 603 -6.81 -26.22 14.80
N GLU A 604 -7.36 -25.47 13.83
CA GLU A 604 -6.58 -24.67 12.88
C GLU A 604 -6.51 -23.21 13.32
N PRO A 605 -5.30 -22.59 13.39
CA PRO A 605 -5.16 -21.20 13.75
C PRO A 605 -5.75 -20.30 12.64
N PRO A 606 -6.46 -19.22 13.00
CA PRO A 606 -7.04 -18.28 12.04
C PRO A 606 -5.97 -17.35 11.43
N THR A 607 -5.04 -17.89 10.68
CA THR A 607 -3.93 -17.18 10.04
C THR A 607 -4.10 -17.15 8.52
N PRO A 608 -3.52 -16.16 7.80
CA PRO A 608 -3.60 -16.12 6.34
C PRO A 608 -3.09 -17.37 5.64
N GLU A 609 -2.17 -18.09 6.26
CA GLU A 609 -1.55 -19.29 5.73
C GLU A 609 -2.54 -20.46 5.58
N HIS A 610 -3.72 -20.41 6.22
CA HIS A 610 -4.77 -21.44 6.06
C HIS A 610 -5.21 -21.59 4.59
N VAL A 611 -5.12 -20.51 3.81
CA VAL A 611 -5.46 -20.48 2.37
C VAL A 611 -4.65 -21.52 1.58
N HIS A 612 -3.45 -21.85 2.05
CA HIS A 612 -2.56 -22.83 1.41
C HIS A 612 -2.76 -24.26 1.97
N THR A 613 -3.80 -24.46 2.76
CA THR A 613 -4.22 -25.76 3.30
C THR A 613 -5.58 -26.17 2.74
N THR A 614 -6.18 -27.21 3.32
CA THR A 614 -7.56 -27.62 2.98
C THR A 614 -8.64 -26.88 3.78
N ALA A 615 -8.28 -25.97 4.70
CA ALA A 615 -9.23 -25.24 5.54
C ALA A 615 -10.30 -24.46 4.75
N PRO A 616 -10.03 -23.84 3.59
CA PRO A 616 -11.06 -23.22 2.77
C PRO A 616 -12.18 -24.18 2.33
N LEU A 617 -11.88 -25.46 2.16
CA LEU A 617 -12.87 -26.47 1.84
C LEU A 617 -13.80 -26.76 3.03
N ALA A 618 -13.28 -26.71 4.26
CA ALA A 618 -14.09 -26.83 5.47
C ALA A 618 -15.06 -25.64 5.61
N VAL A 619 -14.61 -24.43 5.33
CA VAL A 619 -15.46 -23.23 5.31
C VAL A 619 -16.56 -23.34 4.25
N ASN A 620 -16.23 -23.83 3.04
CA ASN A 620 -17.21 -24.08 1.99
C ASN A 620 -18.30 -25.09 2.41
N ILE A 621 -17.90 -26.20 3.06
CA ILE A 621 -18.84 -27.20 3.57
C ILE A 621 -19.75 -26.58 4.65
N LEU A 622 -19.18 -25.82 5.61
CA LEU A 622 -19.95 -25.16 6.67
C LEU A 622 -20.95 -24.15 6.11
N ALA A 623 -20.57 -23.39 5.09
CA ALA A 623 -21.47 -22.49 4.39
C ALA A 623 -22.62 -23.25 3.70
N GLY A 624 -22.31 -24.36 2.97
CA GLY A 624 -23.31 -25.21 2.34
C GLY A 624 -24.22 -25.94 3.33
N ALA A 625 -23.75 -26.19 4.56
CA ALA A 625 -24.52 -26.79 5.66
C ALA A 625 -25.26 -25.74 6.53
N GLU A 626 -25.07 -24.44 6.28
CA GLU A 626 -25.65 -23.31 7.04
C GLU A 626 -25.19 -23.26 8.52
N GLN A 627 -24.02 -23.80 8.82
CA GLN A 627 -23.38 -23.78 10.15
C GLN A 627 -22.24 -22.74 10.18
N THR A 628 -22.59 -21.48 10.05
CA THR A 628 -21.67 -20.39 9.70
C THR A 628 -21.08 -19.65 10.90
N ALA A 629 -21.71 -19.70 12.08
CA ALA A 629 -21.34 -18.82 13.20
C ALA A 629 -19.86 -18.95 13.66
N GLY A 630 -19.35 -20.18 13.76
CA GLY A 630 -17.95 -20.44 14.10
C GLY A 630 -17.00 -19.98 13.01
N ALA A 631 -17.32 -20.29 11.75
CA ALA A 631 -16.52 -19.90 10.58
C ALA A 631 -16.46 -18.37 10.40
N ALA A 632 -17.56 -17.68 10.62
CA ALA A 632 -17.61 -16.20 10.51
C ALA A 632 -16.67 -15.52 11.51
N ASN A 633 -16.63 -15.99 12.76
CA ASN A 633 -15.72 -15.47 13.79
C ASN A 633 -14.26 -15.76 13.44
N TRP A 634 -13.99 -16.99 13.04
CA TRP A 634 -12.66 -17.45 12.66
C TRP A 634 -12.11 -16.65 11.45
N LEU A 635 -12.95 -16.44 10.43
CA LEU A 635 -12.59 -15.63 9.24
C LEU A 635 -12.37 -14.15 9.55
N ARG A 636 -13.06 -13.58 10.53
CA ARG A 636 -12.81 -12.18 10.94
C ARG A 636 -11.40 -12.02 11.48
N GLU A 637 -10.94 -12.96 12.30
CA GLU A 637 -9.57 -12.93 12.83
C GLU A 637 -8.53 -13.19 11.74
N ALA A 638 -8.75 -14.19 10.88
CA ALA A 638 -7.89 -14.45 9.72
C ALA A 638 -7.75 -13.23 8.80
N ASN A 639 -8.87 -12.53 8.53
CA ASN A 639 -8.87 -11.32 7.71
C ASN A 639 -8.11 -10.17 8.37
N ARG A 640 -8.24 -10.00 9.70
CA ARG A 640 -7.48 -8.99 10.46
C ARG A 640 -5.97 -9.19 10.34
N LEU A 641 -5.53 -10.43 10.42
CA LEU A 641 -4.12 -10.80 10.26
C LEU A 641 -3.66 -10.67 8.80
N ALA A 642 -4.51 -11.02 7.82
CA ALA A 642 -4.20 -10.92 6.41
C ALA A 642 -3.93 -9.48 5.95
N HIS A 643 -4.64 -8.50 6.51
CA HIS A 643 -4.37 -7.08 6.23
C HIS A 643 -2.99 -6.63 6.71
N ARG A 644 -2.40 -7.30 7.68
CA ARG A 644 -1.07 -6.96 8.23
C ARG A 644 0.06 -7.76 7.61
N ARG A 645 -0.19 -9.00 7.19
CA ARG A 645 0.84 -9.98 6.82
C ARG A 645 0.51 -10.81 5.59
N GLY A 646 -0.71 -10.76 5.07
CA GLY A 646 -1.14 -11.57 3.93
C GLY A 646 -0.82 -10.91 2.60
N GLY A 647 -0.51 -11.72 1.59
CA GLY A 647 -0.43 -11.30 0.19
C GLY A 647 -1.81 -11.12 -0.44
N ASP A 648 -1.80 -10.73 -1.71
CA ASP A 648 -3.04 -10.45 -2.46
C ASP A 648 -3.91 -11.71 -2.62
N VAL A 649 -3.29 -12.89 -2.80
CA VAL A 649 -3.99 -14.17 -2.95
C VAL A 649 -4.68 -14.58 -1.65
N GLU A 650 -3.99 -14.49 -0.51
CA GLU A 650 -4.57 -14.81 0.79
C GLU A 650 -5.76 -13.91 1.11
N GLN A 651 -5.62 -12.62 0.85
CA GLN A 651 -6.72 -11.68 1.05
C GLN A 651 -7.90 -11.95 0.12
N ALA A 652 -7.66 -12.29 -1.16
CA ALA A 652 -8.71 -12.62 -2.11
C ALA A 652 -9.48 -13.89 -1.70
N VAL A 653 -8.78 -14.96 -1.31
CA VAL A 653 -9.42 -16.22 -0.87
C VAL A 653 -10.24 -16.00 0.39
N ILE A 654 -9.71 -15.29 1.39
CA ILE A 654 -10.47 -14.98 2.62
C ILE A 654 -11.74 -14.19 2.29
N ARG A 655 -11.72 -13.27 1.31
CA ARG A 655 -12.93 -12.58 0.88
C ARG A 655 -13.92 -13.49 0.18
N CYS A 656 -13.44 -14.48 -0.59
CA CYS A 656 -14.30 -15.52 -1.16
C CYS A 656 -15.00 -16.33 -0.07
N GLU A 657 -14.27 -16.73 0.97
CA GLU A 657 -14.83 -17.45 2.10
C GLU A 657 -15.86 -16.61 2.87
N GLN A 658 -15.57 -15.33 3.09
CA GLN A 658 -16.52 -14.39 3.71
C GLN A 658 -17.78 -14.20 2.86
N ALA A 659 -17.65 -14.19 1.52
CA ALA A 659 -18.78 -14.09 0.60
C ALA A 659 -19.68 -15.33 0.69
N LEU A 660 -19.11 -16.55 0.77
CA LEU A 660 -19.86 -17.78 0.95
C LEU A 660 -20.64 -17.81 2.26
N VAL A 661 -19.97 -17.46 3.36
CA VAL A 661 -20.61 -17.42 4.69
C VAL A 661 -21.74 -16.39 4.70
N ALA A 662 -21.52 -15.21 4.16
CA ALA A 662 -22.53 -14.17 4.09
C ALA A 662 -23.74 -14.58 3.21
N LEU A 663 -23.48 -15.28 2.11
CA LEU A 663 -24.55 -15.81 1.26
C LEU A 663 -25.41 -16.85 2.00
N ALA A 664 -24.77 -17.76 2.75
CA ALA A 664 -25.47 -18.77 3.55
C ALA A 664 -26.37 -18.13 4.62
N ASP A 665 -25.96 -17.02 5.20
CA ASP A 665 -26.73 -16.22 6.17
C ASP A 665 -27.73 -15.25 5.51
N GLY A 666 -27.83 -15.22 4.17
CA GLY A 666 -28.76 -14.36 3.42
C GLY A 666 -28.31 -12.91 3.25
N HIS A 667 -27.09 -12.55 3.64
CA HIS A 667 -26.51 -11.19 3.55
C HIS A 667 -25.94 -10.90 2.14
N ARG A 668 -26.80 -10.84 1.12
CA ARG A 668 -26.41 -10.74 -0.31
C ARG A 668 -25.60 -9.51 -0.66
N ALA A 669 -25.96 -8.33 -0.13
CA ALA A 669 -25.23 -7.09 -0.39
C ALA A 669 -23.79 -7.16 0.11
N TYR A 670 -23.60 -7.71 1.31
CA TYR A 670 -22.27 -7.93 1.88
C TYR A 670 -21.48 -8.99 1.09
N ALA A 671 -22.14 -10.08 0.66
CA ALA A 671 -21.51 -11.10 -0.18
C ALA A 671 -21.02 -10.50 -1.51
N ARG A 672 -21.84 -9.67 -2.16
CA ARG A 672 -21.50 -8.96 -3.40
C ARG A 672 -20.30 -8.02 -3.22
N ASP A 673 -20.29 -7.23 -2.14
CA ASP A 673 -19.16 -6.36 -1.82
C ASP A 673 -17.85 -7.16 -1.70
N LYS A 674 -17.89 -8.32 -1.05
CA LYS A 674 -16.72 -9.22 -0.94
C LYS A 674 -16.29 -9.81 -2.28
N ILE A 675 -17.19 -10.09 -3.20
CA ILE A 675 -16.86 -10.51 -4.57
C ILE A 675 -16.05 -9.42 -5.27
N ILE A 676 -16.54 -8.18 -5.25
CA ILE A 676 -15.88 -7.05 -5.91
C ILE A 676 -14.49 -6.79 -5.30
N GLN A 677 -14.38 -6.87 -3.98
CA GLN A 677 -13.09 -6.72 -3.30
C GLN A 677 -12.11 -7.85 -3.63
N ALA A 678 -12.58 -9.09 -3.77
CA ALA A 678 -11.74 -10.22 -4.13
C ALA A 678 -11.24 -10.12 -5.58
N ASP A 679 -12.11 -9.74 -6.51
CA ASP A 679 -11.77 -9.57 -7.93
C ASP A 679 -10.76 -8.43 -8.14
N ALA A 680 -10.90 -7.32 -7.40
CA ALA A 680 -9.98 -6.20 -7.45
C ALA A 680 -8.54 -6.56 -7.01
N LEU A 681 -8.37 -7.55 -6.12
CA LEU A 681 -7.05 -8.07 -5.71
C LEU A 681 -6.41 -9.00 -6.76
N ALA A 682 -7.21 -9.50 -7.68
CA ALA A 682 -6.81 -10.45 -8.72
C ALA A 682 -6.29 -9.78 -10.00
N GLY A 683 -5.64 -8.63 -9.91
CA GLY A 683 -5.11 -7.88 -11.04
C GLY A 683 -4.21 -8.71 -11.97
N PRO A 684 -3.88 -8.19 -13.16
CA PRO A 684 -3.08 -8.92 -14.18
C PRO A 684 -1.69 -9.33 -13.68
N GLU A 685 -1.16 -8.62 -12.69
CA GLU A 685 0.14 -8.94 -12.08
C GLU A 685 0.11 -10.19 -11.19
N THR A 686 -1.05 -10.54 -10.62
CA THR A 686 -1.21 -11.73 -9.77
C THR A 686 -1.33 -13.02 -10.56
N GLY A 687 -1.47 -12.96 -11.88
CA GLY A 687 -1.72 -14.13 -12.74
C GLY A 687 -3.18 -14.59 -12.71
N GLY A 688 -4.08 -13.79 -12.13
CA GLY A 688 -5.51 -14.09 -11.97
C GLY A 688 -5.84 -14.74 -10.61
N LEU A 689 -7.13 -14.76 -10.28
CA LEU A 689 -7.64 -15.52 -9.14
C LEU A 689 -7.36 -17.03 -9.35
N PRO A 690 -7.09 -17.79 -8.27
CA PRO A 690 -7.15 -19.24 -8.35
C PRO A 690 -8.50 -19.69 -8.94
N THR A 691 -8.47 -20.69 -9.79
CA THR A 691 -9.64 -21.23 -10.50
C THR A 691 -10.83 -21.50 -9.56
N VAL A 692 -10.54 -22.02 -8.36
CA VAL A 692 -11.54 -22.29 -7.32
C VAL A 692 -12.18 -21.00 -6.80
N CYS A 693 -11.40 -19.92 -6.63
CA CYS A 693 -11.97 -18.62 -6.22
C CYS A 693 -12.93 -18.08 -7.27
N ALA A 694 -12.56 -18.13 -8.54
CA ALA A 694 -13.46 -17.73 -9.64
C ALA A 694 -14.74 -18.55 -9.64
N ALA A 695 -14.66 -19.86 -9.36
CA ALA A 695 -15.82 -20.74 -9.21
C ALA A 695 -16.71 -20.30 -8.05
N VAL A 696 -16.13 -20.12 -6.87
CA VAL A 696 -16.84 -19.68 -5.65
C VAL A 696 -17.51 -18.33 -5.84
N LEU A 697 -16.80 -17.34 -6.37
CA LEU A 697 -17.36 -16.01 -6.62
C LEU A 697 -18.51 -16.05 -7.63
N SER A 698 -18.40 -16.93 -8.65
CA SER A 698 -19.46 -17.12 -9.64
C SER A 698 -20.70 -17.80 -9.04
N ILE A 699 -20.52 -18.77 -8.14
CA ILE A 699 -21.61 -19.38 -7.37
C ILE A 699 -22.31 -18.31 -6.52
N VAL A 700 -21.55 -17.50 -5.79
CA VAL A 700 -22.12 -16.43 -4.97
C VAL A 700 -22.86 -15.40 -5.83
N ALA A 701 -22.30 -15.00 -6.98
CA ALA A 701 -22.94 -14.07 -7.91
C ALA A 701 -24.26 -14.64 -8.46
N LEU A 702 -24.29 -15.91 -8.86
CA LEU A 702 -25.51 -16.58 -9.34
C LEU A 702 -26.61 -16.63 -8.26
N HIS A 703 -26.25 -16.98 -7.03
CA HIS A 703 -27.21 -17.01 -5.92
C HIS A 703 -27.63 -15.61 -5.44
N SER A 704 -26.79 -14.60 -5.70
CA SER A 704 -27.10 -13.19 -5.48
C SER A 704 -27.93 -12.55 -6.61
N ASP A 705 -28.36 -13.35 -7.59
CA ASP A 705 -29.13 -12.91 -8.75
C ASP A 705 -28.37 -11.93 -9.67
N GLU A 706 -27.02 -12.13 -9.80
CA GLU A 706 -26.11 -11.33 -10.64
C GLU A 706 -25.39 -12.21 -11.69
N PRO A 707 -26.10 -12.78 -12.65
CA PRO A 707 -25.54 -13.71 -13.63
C PRO A 707 -24.56 -13.05 -14.61
N GLU A 708 -24.69 -11.73 -14.85
CA GLU A 708 -23.75 -10.94 -15.67
C GLU A 708 -22.37 -10.92 -15.02
N LEU A 709 -22.31 -10.67 -13.72
CA LEU A 709 -21.07 -10.70 -12.96
C LEU A 709 -20.47 -12.12 -12.94
N ALA A 710 -21.31 -13.14 -12.79
CA ALA A 710 -20.85 -14.53 -12.85
C ALA A 710 -20.24 -14.89 -14.21
N GLU A 711 -20.87 -14.49 -15.33
CA GLU A 711 -20.33 -14.70 -16.67
C GLU A 711 -19.01 -13.93 -16.87
N GLN A 712 -18.94 -12.68 -16.41
CA GLN A 712 -17.72 -11.87 -16.48
C GLN A 712 -16.55 -12.54 -15.75
N LEU A 713 -16.74 -12.93 -14.49
CA LEU A 713 -15.72 -13.61 -13.69
C LEU A 713 -15.21 -14.89 -14.36
N LEU A 714 -16.11 -15.71 -14.88
CA LEU A 714 -15.79 -16.96 -15.55
C LEU A 714 -15.07 -16.75 -16.89
N THR A 715 -15.36 -15.67 -17.62
CA THR A 715 -14.72 -15.39 -18.91
C THR A 715 -13.36 -14.69 -18.76
N GLN A 716 -13.21 -13.81 -17.79
CA GLN A 716 -11.94 -13.10 -17.51
C GLN A 716 -10.82 -14.06 -17.08
N HIS A 717 -11.13 -15.07 -16.30
CA HIS A 717 -10.16 -16.00 -15.75
C HIS A 717 -9.76 -17.16 -16.70
N ARG A 718 -9.86 -16.97 -18.02
CA ARG A 718 -9.45 -17.91 -19.09
C ARG A 718 -9.71 -19.36 -18.70
N LEU A 719 -10.95 -19.76 -18.79
CA LEU A 719 -11.37 -21.14 -18.53
C LEU A 719 -10.63 -22.09 -19.48
N HIS A 720 -9.82 -22.96 -18.93
CA HIS A 720 -9.32 -24.10 -19.67
C HIS A 720 -10.50 -25.05 -19.92
N ALA A 721 -10.70 -25.46 -21.16
CA ALA A 721 -11.82 -26.33 -21.56
C ALA A 721 -11.87 -27.67 -20.80
N GLU A 722 -10.82 -27.98 -20.06
CA GLU A 722 -10.68 -29.19 -19.24
C GLU A 722 -11.42 -29.14 -17.90
N ASN A 723 -11.82 -27.93 -17.42
CA ASN A 723 -12.50 -27.78 -16.14
C ASN A 723 -14.02 -27.89 -16.26
N GLN A 724 -14.53 -29.11 -16.15
CA GLN A 724 -15.96 -29.38 -16.33
C GLN A 724 -16.88 -28.65 -15.34
N HIS A 725 -16.45 -28.47 -14.09
CA HIS A 725 -17.24 -27.73 -13.10
C HIS A 725 -17.36 -26.23 -13.42
N LEU A 726 -16.30 -25.58 -13.94
CA LEU A 726 -16.39 -24.18 -14.40
C LEU A 726 -17.24 -24.05 -15.64
N THR A 727 -17.16 -25.00 -16.55
CA THR A 727 -18.03 -25.08 -17.73
C THR A 727 -19.50 -25.21 -17.31
N ALA A 728 -19.79 -26.03 -16.30
CA ALA A 728 -21.14 -26.12 -15.74
C ALA A 728 -21.62 -24.79 -15.16
N LEU A 729 -20.78 -24.08 -14.39
CA LEU A 729 -21.11 -22.76 -13.83
C LEU A 729 -21.35 -21.71 -14.91
N LEU A 730 -20.54 -21.68 -15.97
CA LEU A 730 -20.72 -20.77 -17.10
C LEU A 730 -22.06 -21.02 -17.81
N HIS A 731 -22.43 -22.29 -18.00
CA HIS A 731 -23.74 -22.63 -18.55
C HIS A 731 -24.88 -22.26 -17.60
N MET A 732 -24.73 -22.37 -16.29
CA MET A 732 -25.71 -21.83 -15.34
C MET A 732 -25.88 -20.32 -15.46
N ALA A 733 -24.79 -19.55 -15.56
CA ALA A 733 -24.86 -18.10 -15.75
C ALA A 733 -25.58 -17.74 -17.04
N ARG A 734 -25.19 -18.33 -18.18
CA ARG A 734 -25.82 -18.11 -19.48
C ARG A 734 -27.30 -18.56 -19.53
N GLY A 735 -27.60 -19.66 -18.86
CA GLY A 735 -28.99 -20.13 -18.71
C GLY A 735 -29.84 -19.15 -17.92
N THR A 736 -29.29 -18.56 -16.85
CA THR A 736 -30.00 -17.55 -16.05
C THR A 736 -30.21 -16.26 -16.84
N LEU A 737 -29.24 -15.84 -17.63
CA LEU A 737 -29.34 -14.68 -18.53
C LEU A 737 -30.40 -14.88 -19.61
N ALA A 738 -30.42 -16.06 -20.26
CA ALA A 738 -31.45 -16.41 -21.25
C ALA A 738 -32.85 -16.45 -20.62
N ALA A 739 -32.96 -17.00 -19.39
CA ALA A 739 -34.23 -17.02 -18.66
C ALA A 739 -34.77 -15.62 -18.32
N ARG A 740 -33.90 -14.65 -18.04
CA ARG A 740 -34.24 -13.22 -17.82
C ARG A 740 -34.67 -12.53 -19.11
N ARG A 741 -34.13 -12.93 -20.27
CA ARG A 741 -34.50 -12.41 -21.59
C ARG A 741 -35.79 -13.05 -22.15
N ASP A 742 -36.45 -13.86 -21.35
CA ASP A 742 -37.68 -14.61 -21.75
C ASP A 742 -37.40 -15.63 -22.87
N GLU A 743 -36.24 -16.26 -22.88
CA GLU A 743 -35.84 -17.30 -23.82
C GLU A 743 -35.80 -18.69 -23.15
N PRO A 744 -36.94 -19.30 -22.79
CA PRO A 744 -36.93 -20.50 -21.93
C PRO A 744 -36.31 -21.73 -22.62
N ARG A 745 -36.37 -21.87 -23.96
CA ARG A 745 -35.72 -22.99 -24.67
C ARG A 745 -34.21 -22.89 -24.65
N THR A 746 -33.66 -21.69 -24.88
CA THR A 746 -32.23 -21.40 -24.80
C THR A 746 -31.72 -21.65 -23.38
N ALA A 747 -32.41 -21.11 -22.37
CA ALA A 747 -32.12 -21.31 -20.96
C ALA A 747 -32.07 -22.79 -20.57
N LEU A 748 -33.09 -23.55 -20.97
CA LEU A 748 -33.17 -25.01 -20.73
C LEU A 748 -31.97 -25.75 -21.35
N GLY A 749 -31.62 -25.39 -22.59
CA GLY A 749 -30.43 -25.93 -23.27
C GLY A 749 -29.14 -25.76 -22.44
N HIS A 750 -28.94 -24.57 -21.89
CA HIS A 750 -27.82 -24.27 -21.01
C HIS A 750 -27.90 -25.07 -19.71
N TYR A 751 -29.03 -25.08 -19.00
CA TYR A 751 -29.15 -25.81 -17.73
C TYR A 751 -28.94 -27.31 -17.91
N ARG A 752 -29.44 -27.91 -18.99
CA ARG A 752 -29.21 -29.33 -19.34
C ARG A 752 -27.72 -29.58 -19.63
N THR A 753 -26.99 -28.65 -20.25
CA THR A 753 -25.57 -28.77 -20.48
C THR A 753 -24.81 -28.68 -19.17
N ALA A 754 -25.13 -27.73 -18.28
CA ALA A 754 -24.57 -27.67 -16.93
C ALA A 754 -24.79 -28.99 -16.16
N GLY A 755 -26.01 -29.55 -16.23
CA GLY A 755 -26.38 -30.83 -15.63
C GLY A 755 -25.55 -32.01 -16.17
N ARG A 756 -25.33 -32.09 -17.47
CA ARG A 756 -24.46 -33.12 -18.07
C ARG A 756 -23.06 -33.08 -17.52
N HIS A 757 -22.45 -31.88 -17.44
CA HIS A 757 -21.11 -31.72 -16.90
C HIS A 757 -21.05 -32.12 -15.40
N THR A 758 -21.99 -31.69 -14.57
CA THR A 758 -22.02 -32.05 -13.14
C THR A 758 -22.24 -33.54 -12.90
N GLU A 759 -23.16 -34.17 -13.67
CA GLU A 759 -23.39 -35.62 -13.58
C GLU A 759 -22.16 -36.43 -14.04
N GLN A 760 -21.47 -36.00 -15.09
CA GLN A 760 -20.25 -36.62 -15.58
C GLN A 760 -19.15 -36.65 -14.55
N ILE A 761 -18.98 -35.56 -13.77
CA ILE A 761 -17.99 -35.48 -12.70
C ILE A 761 -18.50 -36.03 -11.35
N GLY A 762 -19.74 -36.51 -11.27
CA GLY A 762 -20.31 -37.08 -10.05
C GLY A 762 -20.78 -36.07 -9.00
N TRP A 763 -20.92 -34.80 -9.33
CA TRP A 763 -21.39 -33.76 -8.42
C TRP A 763 -22.91 -33.71 -8.39
N LYS A 764 -23.50 -33.96 -7.21
CA LYS A 764 -24.93 -34.13 -7.05
C LYS A 764 -25.58 -33.24 -6.00
N ASN A 765 -24.74 -32.46 -5.24
CA ASN A 765 -25.27 -31.67 -4.15
C ASN A 765 -25.97 -30.38 -4.66
N PRO A 766 -27.26 -30.17 -4.38
CA PRO A 766 -27.99 -28.97 -4.82
C PRO A 766 -27.58 -27.69 -4.03
N ALA A 767 -26.87 -27.85 -2.92
CA ALA A 767 -26.25 -26.70 -2.24
C ALA A 767 -25.13 -26.08 -3.09
N VAL A 768 -24.48 -26.87 -3.96
CA VAL A 768 -23.44 -26.40 -4.88
C VAL A 768 -24.07 -25.83 -6.16
N LEU A 769 -24.89 -26.64 -6.85
CA LEU A 769 -25.46 -26.25 -8.16
C LEU A 769 -26.87 -26.82 -8.38
N PRO A 770 -27.93 -26.01 -8.21
CA PRO A 770 -29.30 -26.44 -8.30
C PRO A 770 -29.85 -26.43 -9.76
N TRP A 771 -29.15 -27.08 -10.69
CA TRP A 771 -29.48 -27.02 -12.11
C TRP A 771 -30.84 -27.65 -12.45
N LEU A 772 -31.28 -28.72 -11.75
CA LEU A 772 -32.57 -29.37 -11.93
C LEU A 772 -33.74 -28.43 -11.57
N SER A 773 -33.58 -27.62 -10.48
CA SER A 773 -34.60 -26.63 -10.13
C SER A 773 -34.72 -25.54 -11.20
N CYS A 774 -33.59 -25.09 -11.77
CA CYS A 774 -33.60 -24.13 -12.86
C CYS A 774 -34.23 -24.72 -14.14
N ALA A 775 -33.92 -25.97 -14.49
CA ALA A 775 -34.51 -26.67 -15.63
C ALA A 775 -35.99 -26.89 -15.44
N ALA A 776 -36.46 -27.28 -14.24
CA ALA A 776 -37.87 -27.47 -13.89
C ALA A 776 -38.71 -26.21 -14.14
N LEU A 777 -38.21 -25.05 -13.75
CA LEU A 777 -38.88 -23.77 -14.02
C LEU A 777 -38.98 -23.47 -15.52
N MET A 778 -37.99 -23.84 -16.32
CA MET A 778 -38.03 -23.65 -17.78
C MET A 778 -38.98 -24.63 -18.45
N HIS A 779 -38.99 -25.90 -18.07
CA HIS A 779 -40.00 -26.91 -18.51
C HIS A 779 -41.41 -26.40 -18.21
N HIS A 780 -41.66 -25.90 -17.00
CA HIS A 780 -42.94 -25.33 -16.62
C HIS A 780 -43.35 -24.16 -17.52
N ARG A 781 -42.43 -23.22 -17.84
CA ARG A 781 -42.69 -22.09 -18.77
C ARG A 781 -42.97 -22.54 -20.21
N LEU A 782 -42.44 -23.69 -20.62
CA LEU A 782 -42.67 -24.28 -21.94
C LEU A 782 -43.93 -25.12 -21.99
N GLY A 783 -44.65 -25.33 -20.86
CA GLY A 783 -45.86 -26.18 -20.78
C GLY A 783 -45.53 -27.66 -20.63
N GLU A 784 -44.28 -28.03 -20.43
CA GLU A 784 -43.80 -29.40 -20.24
C GLU A 784 -43.92 -29.77 -18.74
N HIS A 785 -45.20 -30.00 -18.30
CA HIS A 785 -45.53 -30.13 -16.86
C HIS A 785 -44.95 -31.37 -16.19
N GLU A 786 -44.94 -32.50 -16.88
CA GLU A 786 -44.45 -33.77 -16.36
C GLU A 786 -42.92 -33.69 -16.12
N GLU A 787 -42.18 -33.20 -17.09
CA GLU A 787 -40.72 -32.98 -17.02
C GLU A 787 -40.37 -31.98 -15.92
N ALA A 788 -41.19 -30.90 -15.77
CA ALA A 788 -40.99 -29.89 -14.72
C ALA A 788 -41.09 -30.51 -13.32
N VAL A 789 -42.17 -31.33 -13.08
CA VAL A 789 -42.37 -31.97 -11.79
C VAL A 789 -41.31 -33.02 -11.54
N ASN A 790 -40.93 -33.84 -12.53
CA ASN A 790 -39.90 -34.88 -12.40
C ASN A 790 -38.51 -34.24 -12.05
N ALA A 791 -38.13 -33.16 -12.71
CA ALA A 791 -36.88 -32.47 -12.44
C ALA A 791 -36.88 -31.84 -11.02
N ALA A 792 -37.97 -31.15 -10.65
CA ALA A 792 -38.12 -30.55 -9.33
C ALA A 792 -38.15 -31.62 -8.20
N GLN A 793 -38.85 -32.75 -8.42
CA GLN A 793 -38.89 -33.86 -7.48
C GLN A 793 -37.47 -34.49 -7.26
N SER A 794 -36.73 -34.64 -8.34
CA SER A 794 -35.35 -35.17 -8.28
C SER A 794 -34.43 -34.27 -7.47
N GLU A 795 -34.51 -32.95 -7.68
CA GLU A 795 -33.72 -31.97 -6.89
C GLU A 795 -34.13 -32.00 -5.41
N MET A 796 -35.44 -32.00 -5.13
CA MET A 796 -35.96 -32.03 -3.76
C MET A 796 -35.50 -33.31 -3.01
N ASN A 797 -35.47 -34.47 -3.68
CA ASN A 797 -34.95 -35.69 -3.08
C ASN A 797 -33.44 -35.57 -2.74
N ARG A 798 -32.65 -34.97 -3.64
CA ARG A 798 -31.21 -34.68 -3.37
C ARG A 798 -31.07 -33.71 -2.21
N ALA A 799 -31.85 -32.65 -2.17
CA ALA A 799 -31.82 -31.66 -1.12
C ALA A 799 -32.24 -32.22 0.25
N ARG A 800 -33.19 -33.12 0.27
CA ARG A 800 -33.62 -33.82 1.47
C ARG A 800 -32.54 -34.77 2.01
N ALA A 801 -31.82 -35.44 1.10
CA ALA A 801 -30.65 -36.25 1.49
C ALA A 801 -29.50 -35.41 2.06
N TRP A 802 -29.28 -34.19 1.57
CA TRP A 802 -28.34 -33.25 2.13
C TRP A 802 -28.78 -32.73 3.49
N GLY A 803 -30.02 -32.29 3.65
CA GLY A 803 -30.63 -32.01 4.94
C GLY A 803 -30.50 -30.57 5.45
N SER A 804 -29.83 -29.63 4.76
CA SER A 804 -29.83 -28.23 5.17
C SER A 804 -31.07 -27.49 4.72
N ALA A 805 -31.46 -26.40 5.40
CA ALA A 805 -32.76 -25.75 5.25
C ALA A 805 -32.92 -25.01 3.90
N THR A 806 -31.93 -24.26 3.46
CA THR A 806 -32.05 -23.45 2.23
C THR A 806 -32.14 -24.28 0.96
N PRO A 807 -31.28 -25.27 0.67
CA PRO A 807 -31.45 -26.13 -0.52
C PRO A 807 -32.76 -26.90 -0.53
N LEU A 808 -33.19 -27.45 0.62
CA LEU A 808 -34.45 -28.17 0.73
C LEU A 808 -35.66 -27.24 0.53
N GLY A 809 -35.68 -26.11 1.23
CA GLY A 809 -36.76 -25.13 1.10
C GLY A 809 -36.85 -24.55 -0.32
N ARG A 810 -35.72 -24.22 -0.94
CA ARG A 810 -35.66 -23.76 -2.33
C ARG A 810 -36.18 -24.80 -3.32
N SER A 811 -35.82 -26.08 -3.16
CA SER A 811 -36.32 -27.17 -4.00
C SER A 811 -37.81 -27.37 -3.82
N LEU A 812 -38.33 -27.29 -2.58
CA LEU A 812 -39.77 -27.35 -2.29
C LEU A 812 -40.52 -26.17 -2.89
N VAL A 813 -39.94 -24.94 -2.86
CA VAL A 813 -40.52 -23.77 -3.53
C VAL A 813 -40.69 -24.01 -5.03
N VAL A 814 -39.64 -24.56 -5.69
CA VAL A 814 -39.75 -24.88 -7.14
C VAL A 814 -40.76 -25.95 -7.38
N LEU A 815 -40.75 -27.06 -6.64
CA LEU A 815 -41.72 -28.14 -6.78
C LEU A 815 -43.13 -27.65 -6.55
N GLY A 816 -43.41 -26.85 -5.52
CA GLY A 816 -44.72 -26.29 -5.26
C GLY A 816 -45.20 -25.32 -6.37
N ARG A 817 -44.28 -24.55 -7.00
CA ARG A 817 -44.62 -23.68 -8.13
C ARG A 817 -44.98 -24.40 -9.41
N VAL A 818 -44.38 -25.56 -9.68
CA VAL A 818 -44.64 -26.34 -10.89
C VAL A 818 -45.77 -27.36 -10.70
N THR A 819 -46.24 -27.60 -9.46
CA THR A 819 -47.31 -28.53 -9.13
C THR A 819 -48.66 -27.80 -9.07
N SER A 820 -49.61 -28.28 -9.85
CA SER A 820 -50.97 -27.70 -9.91
C SER A 820 -51.89 -28.23 -8.79
N GLY A 821 -53.00 -27.50 -8.51
CA GLY A 821 -53.99 -27.90 -7.54
C GLY A 821 -53.58 -27.69 -6.07
N ARG A 822 -54.27 -28.32 -5.14
CA ARG A 822 -54.06 -28.14 -3.68
C ARG A 822 -52.68 -28.53 -3.20
N ARG A 823 -52.01 -29.43 -3.91
CA ARG A 823 -50.67 -29.92 -3.52
C ARG A 823 -49.61 -28.86 -3.66
N GLY A 824 -49.70 -27.93 -4.62
CA GLY A 824 -48.79 -26.83 -4.80
C GLY A 824 -48.64 -25.95 -3.55
N PRO A 825 -49.73 -25.31 -3.06
CA PRO A 825 -49.68 -24.55 -1.80
C PRO A 825 -49.22 -25.34 -0.57
N GLU A 826 -49.55 -26.62 -0.44
CA GLU A 826 -49.10 -27.48 0.66
C GLU A 826 -47.55 -27.60 0.66
N LEU A 827 -46.95 -27.84 -0.52
CA LEU A 827 -45.51 -27.89 -0.68
C LEU A 827 -44.84 -26.55 -0.39
N LEU A 828 -45.48 -25.44 -0.78
CA LEU A 828 -44.99 -24.09 -0.48
C LEU A 828 -45.05 -23.76 1.02
N GLU A 829 -46.04 -24.25 1.75
CA GLU A 829 -46.14 -24.17 3.22
C GLU A 829 -45.07 -25.03 3.90
N GLU A 830 -44.82 -26.24 3.40
CA GLU A 830 -43.69 -27.07 3.84
C GLU A 830 -42.36 -26.35 3.61
N ALA A 831 -42.20 -25.71 2.44
CA ALA A 831 -41.00 -24.89 2.12
C ALA A 831 -40.79 -23.75 3.10
N VAL A 832 -41.85 -22.98 3.42
CA VAL A 832 -41.77 -21.89 4.41
C VAL A 832 -41.38 -22.44 5.78
N THR A 833 -42.00 -23.54 6.23
CA THR A 833 -41.69 -24.17 7.51
C THR A 833 -40.23 -24.65 7.60
N VAL A 834 -39.70 -25.16 6.49
CA VAL A 834 -38.28 -25.56 6.41
C VAL A 834 -37.36 -24.35 6.45
N LEU A 835 -37.66 -23.30 5.67
CA LEU A 835 -36.83 -22.09 5.58
C LEU A 835 -36.82 -21.28 6.89
N GLU A 836 -37.88 -21.34 7.69
CA GLU A 836 -37.96 -20.76 9.03
C GLU A 836 -36.95 -21.38 10.03
N LYS A 837 -36.47 -22.58 9.77
CA LYS A 837 -35.44 -23.23 10.59
C LYS A 837 -34.01 -22.84 10.18
N GLY A 838 -33.86 -22.26 9.01
CA GLY A 838 -32.57 -21.78 8.50
C GLY A 838 -32.31 -20.30 8.82
N ASN A 839 -31.11 -19.84 8.52
CA ASN A 839 -30.70 -18.45 8.77
C ASN A 839 -30.92 -17.56 7.53
N ASN A 840 -31.33 -18.14 6.37
CA ASN A 840 -31.41 -17.39 5.11
C ASN A 840 -32.79 -16.72 4.93
N GLY A 841 -32.95 -15.53 5.51
CA GLY A 841 -34.18 -14.75 5.45
C GLY A 841 -34.60 -14.36 4.02
N TYR A 842 -33.66 -14.24 3.09
CA TYR A 842 -33.95 -13.95 1.69
C TYR A 842 -34.67 -15.11 1.00
N GLU A 843 -34.24 -16.35 1.20
CA GLU A 843 -34.93 -17.50 0.64
C GLU A 843 -36.32 -17.73 1.31
N LEU A 844 -36.45 -17.43 2.60
CA LEU A 844 -37.73 -17.40 3.29
C LEU A 844 -38.67 -16.37 2.66
N LEU A 845 -38.17 -15.15 2.37
CA LEU A 845 -38.93 -14.12 1.65
C LEU A 845 -39.42 -14.63 0.28
N ARG A 846 -38.58 -15.32 -0.50
CA ARG A 846 -38.92 -15.91 -1.80
C ARG A 846 -40.00 -16.99 -1.66
N GLY A 847 -39.88 -17.85 -0.63
CA GLY A 847 -40.87 -18.89 -0.32
C GLY A 847 -42.24 -18.32 0.02
N LEU A 848 -42.31 -17.30 0.87
CA LEU A 848 -43.53 -16.59 1.23
C LEU A 848 -44.15 -15.90 0.02
N TYR A 849 -43.32 -15.25 -0.83
CA TYR A 849 -43.82 -14.64 -2.06
C TYR A 849 -44.39 -15.69 -3.05
N ALA A 850 -43.70 -16.82 -3.19
CA ALA A 850 -44.19 -17.92 -4.04
C ALA A 850 -45.52 -18.46 -3.52
N LEU A 851 -45.66 -18.72 -2.22
CA LEU A 851 -46.92 -19.13 -1.59
C LEU A 851 -48.02 -18.11 -1.82
N ALA A 852 -47.74 -16.84 -1.66
CA ALA A 852 -48.70 -15.77 -1.85
C ALA A 852 -49.17 -15.62 -3.30
N THR A 853 -48.32 -15.93 -4.29
CA THR A 853 -48.61 -15.75 -5.71
C THR A 853 -49.16 -17.01 -6.39
N HIS A 854 -49.09 -18.16 -5.74
CA HIS A 854 -49.62 -19.39 -6.31
C HIS A 854 -51.15 -19.29 -6.50
N PRO A 855 -51.70 -19.72 -7.67
CA PRO A 855 -53.12 -19.52 -8.01
C PRO A 855 -54.08 -20.19 -7.02
N ASP A 856 -53.75 -21.37 -6.55
CA ASP A 856 -54.60 -22.19 -5.66
C ASP A 856 -54.43 -21.86 -4.17
N THR A 857 -53.62 -20.87 -3.80
CA THR A 857 -53.45 -20.45 -2.40
C THR A 857 -54.71 -19.75 -1.89
N ARG A 858 -55.24 -20.22 -0.74
CA ARG A 858 -56.43 -19.65 -0.09
C ARG A 858 -56.15 -18.18 0.31
N ARG A 859 -57.21 -17.35 0.18
CA ARG A 859 -57.14 -15.88 0.39
C ARG A 859 -56.50 -15.49 1.72
N ASN A 860 -56.88 -16.15 2.82
CA ASN A 860 -56.34 -15.83 4.14
C ASN A 860 -54.81 -16.10 4.21
N ARG A 861 -54.39 -17.26 3.70
CA ARG A 861 -52.98 -17.66 3.65
C ARG A 861 -52.14 -16.72 2.75
N ARG A 862 -52.72 -16.30 1.60
CA ARG A 862 -52.10 -15.34 0.70
C ARG A 862 -51.84 -14.00 1.38
N SER A 863 -52.83 -13.48 2.13
CA SER A 863 -52.72 -12.20 2.83
C SER A 863 -51.67 -12.26 3.94
N THR A 864 -51.63 -13.34 4.73
CA THR A 864 -50.65 -13.55 5.78
C THR A 864 -49.22 -13.69 5.22
N ALA A 865 -49.08 -14.48 4.14
CA ALA A 865 -47.76 -14.67 3.51
C ALA A 865 -47.24 -13.36 2.89
N LEU A 866 -48.12 -12.53 2.24
CA LEU A 866 -47.72 -11.22 1.71
C LEU A 866 -47.29 -10.23 2.82
N GLY A 867 -48.04 -10.22 3.95
CA GLY A 867 -47.67 -9.36 5.08
C GLY A 867 -46.26 -9.68 5.61
N ARG A 868 -46.05 -10.97 5.90
CA ARG A 868 -44.73 -11.43 6.36
C ARG A 868 -43.60 -11.19 5.33
N ALA A 869 -43.90 -11.41 4.04
CA ALA A 869 -42.95 -11.13 2.97
C ALA A 869 -42.62 -9.63 2.89
N HIS A 870 -43.63 -8.76 3.15
CA HIS A 870 -43.40 -7.32 3.19
C HIS A 870 -42.41 -6.94 4.29
N ASP A 871 -42.65 -7.43 5.52
CA ASP A 871 -41.76 -7.16 6.67
C ASP A 871 -40.32 -7.60 6.37
N LEU A 872 -40.12 -8.83 5.93
CA LEU A 872 -38.79 -9.35 5.56
C LEU A 872 -38.12 -8.59 4.40
N SER A 873 -38.88 -8.03 3.47
CA SER A 873 -38.34 -7.31 2.32
C SER A 873 -37.66 -5.99 2.71
N HIS A 874 -38.02 -5.41 3.87
CA HIS A 874 -37.38 -4.24 4.44
C HIS A 874 -36.09 -4.61 5.18
N GLU A 875 -36.04 -5.79 5.81
CA GLU A 875 -34.86 -6.25 6.53
C GLU A 875 -33.72 -6.65 5.57
N HIS A 876 -34.06 -7.17 4.38
CA HIS A 876 -33.05 -7.72 3.45
C HIS A 876 -32.70 -6.84 2.26
N ASP A 877 -33.19 -5.59 2.22
CA ASP A 877 -32.90 -4.58 1.17
C ASP A 877 -33.00 -5.13 -0.27
N VAL A 878 -34.18 -5.63 -0.63
CA VAL A 878 -34.49 -6.19 -1.97
C VAL A 878 -35.57 -5.33 -2.69
N PRO A 879 -35.20 -4.15 -3.21
CA PRO A 879 -36.17 -3.16 -3.71
C PRO A 879 -37.08 -3.70 -4.82
N GLY A 880 -36.55 -4.53 -5.73
CA GLY A 880 -37.33 -5.09 -6.84
C GLY A 880 -38.41 -6.08 -6.39
N LEU A 881 -38.13 -6.88 -5.35
CA LEU A 881 -39.11 -7.83 -4.80
C LEU A 881 -40.09 -7.12 -3.86
N ALA A 882 -39.60 -6.15 -3.08
CA ALA A 882 -40.43 -5.30 -2.22
C ALA A 882 -41.51 -4.56 -3.02
N GLU A 883 -41.16 -4.01 -4.21
CA GLU A 883 -42.14 -3.37 -5.11
C GLU A 883 -43.18 -4.34 -5.62
N LYS A 884 -42.77 -5.54 -6.04
CA LYS A 884 -43.71 -6.60 -6.46
C LYS A 884 -44.67 -7.01 -5.35
N ILE A 885 -44.17 -7.14 -4.12
CA ILE A 885 -44.98 -7.46 -2.95
C ILE A 885 -45.99 -6.35 -2.65
N ARG A 886 -45.55 -5.09 -2.64
CA ARG A 886 -46.36 -3.90 -2.41
C ARG A 886 -47.51 -3.80 -3.46
N THR A 887 -47.21 -4.03 -4.73
CA THR A 887 -48.19 -4.06 -5.80
C THR A 887 -49.25 -5.13 -5.54
N LYS A 888 -48.86 -6.34 -5.15
CA LYS A 888 -49.80 -7.42 -4.81
C LYS A 888 -50.64 -7.14 -3.57
N LEU A 889 -50.09 -6.48 -2.56
CA LEU A 889 -50.84 -6.03 -1.37
C LEU A 889 -51.90 -5.00 -1.75
N THR A 890 -51.56 -4.02 -2.59
CA THR A 890 -52.51 -2.98 -3.04
C THR A 890 -53.59 -3.53 -3.97
N GLU A 891 -53.27 -4.47 -4.86
CA GLU A 891 -54.26 -5.20 -5.68
C GLU A 891 -55.24 -5.98 -4.80
N GLY A 892 -54.74 -6.67 -3.76
CA GLY A 892 -55.54 -7.40 -2.78
C GLY A 892 -56.51 -6.53 -1.99
N THR A 893 -56.05 -5.35 -1.58
CA THR A 893 -56.87 -4.34 -0.86
C THR A 893 -57.92 -3.67 -1.78
N ARG A 894 -57.59 -3.38 -3.06
CA ARG A 894 -58.53 -2.86 -4.05
C ARG A 894 -59.62 -3.88 -4.35
N LYS A 895 -59.29 -5.18 -4.59
CA LYS A 895 -60.29 -6.24 -4.80
C LYS A 895 -61.14 -6.48 -3.55
N SER A 896 -60.63 -6.29 -2.33
CA SER A 896 -61.40 -6.39 -1.09
C SER A 896 -62.38 -5.23 -0.91
N LYS A 897 -61.95 -3.99 -1.23
CA LYS A 897 -62.87 -2.82 -1.21
C LYS A 897 -63.94 -2.92 -2.24
N ASN A 898 -63.66 -3.41 -3.46
CA ASN A 898 -64.67 -3.57 -4.54
C ASN A 898 -65.65 -4.71 -4.27
N HIS A 899 -65.25 -5.79 -3.55
CA HIS A 899 -66.18 -6.87 -3.15
C HIS A 899 -67.00 -6.51 -1.92
N GLY A 900 -66.47 -5.65 -1.02
CA GLY A 900 -67.19 -5.16 0.15
C GLY A 900 -68.30 -4.14 -0.18
N SER A 901 -68.22 -3.46 -1.31
CA SER A 901 -69.16 -2.42 -1.75
C SER A 901 -70.28 -2.93 -2.63
N ARG A 902 -70.22 -4.14 -3.22
CA ARG A 902 -71.24 -4.67 -4.04
C ARG A 902 -72.28 -5.47 -3.22
N LEU A 903 -73.61 -5.21 -3.47
CA LEU A 903 -74.66 -5.98 -2.88
C LEU A 903 -74.61 -7.41 -3.41
N THR A 904 -74.78 -8.39 -2.53
CA THR A 904 -74.97 -9.79 -2.96
C THR A 904 -76.30 -9.94 -3.68
N PRO A 905 -76.52 -10.96 -4.51
CA PRO A 905 -77.83 -11.16 -5.20
C PRO A 905 -79.05 -11.20 -4.26
N SER A 906 -78.86 -11.73 -3.04
CA SER A 906 -79.91 -11.76 -2.00
C SER A 906 -80.11 -10.36 -1.36
N GLU A 907 -79.08 -9.65 -1.06
CA GLU A 907 -79.17 -8.28 -0.56
C GLU A 907 -79.77 -7.34 -1.59
N LEU A 908 -79.36 -7.46 -2.87
CA LEU A 908 -79.95 -6.68 -3.97
C LEU A 908 -81.46 -6.95 -4.14
N ARG A 909 -81.85 -8.19 -4.06
CA ARG A 909 -83.34 -8.57 -4.16
C ARG A 909 -84.10 -7.97 -2.99
N VAL A 910 -83.57 -8.11 -1.77
CA VAL A 910 -84.19 -7.53 -0.56
C VAL A 910 -84.25 -6.02 -0.63
N ALA A 911 -83.12 -5.40 -1.03
CA ALA A 911 -83.00 -3.94 -1.14
C ALA A 911 -83.93 -3.36 -2.22
N ARG A 912 -84.05 -4.02 -3.38
CA ARG A 912 -85.07 -3.63 -4.41
C ARG A 912 -86.50 -3.70 -3.91
N LEU A 913 -86.91 -4.78 -3.27
CA LEU A 913 -88.21 -4.88 -2.66
C LEU A 913 -88.48 -3.89 -1.54
N ALA A 914 -87.50 -3.60 -0.75
CA ALA A 914 -87.61 -2.57 0.27
C ALA A 914 -87.63 -1.14 -0.31
N SER A 915 -87.05 -0.88 -1.49
CA SER A 915 -87.10 0.39 -2.19
C SER A 915 -88.40 0.68 -2.84
N THR A 916 -89.28 -0.34 -3.06
CA THR A 916 -90.72 -0.17 -3.53
C THR A 916 -91.67 0.07 -2.40
N GLY A 917 -91.23 0.13 -1.12
CA GLY A 917 -92.09 0.45 -0.01
C GLY A 917 -92.64 -0.75 0.80
N LEU A 918 -92.35 -1.99 0.44
CA LEU A 918 -92.80 -3.19 1.14
C LEU A 918 -92.24 -3.34 2.49
N SER A 919 -92.99 -3.62 3.54
CA SER A 919 -92.53 -3.86 4.91
C SER A 919 -91.62 -5.11 5.03
N ASN A 920 -90.85 -5.22 6.05
CA ASN A 920 -89.99 -6.40 6.26
C ASN A 920 -90.84 -7.72 6.35
N SER A 921 -92.05 -7.63 6.85
CA SER A 921 -92.95 -8.79 6.91
C SER A 921 -93.44 -9.22 5.51
N GLU A 922 -93.81 -8.26 4.63
CA GLU A 922 -94.21 -8.54 3.25
C GLU A 922 -93.02 -9.05 2.41
N ILE A 923 -91.83 -8.50 2.57
CA ILE A 923 -90.63 -8.98 1.90
C ILE A 923 -90.30 -10.43 2.35
N SER A 924 -90.43 -10.70 3.63
CA SER A 924 -90.17 -12.05 4.20
C SER A 924 -91.15 -13.08 3.65
N SER A 925 -92.42 -12.72 3.53
CA SER A 925 -93.52 -13.56 2.90
C SER A 925 -93.21 -13.80 1.42
N GLN A 926 -92.83 -12.77 0.69
CA GLN A 926 -92.60 -12.84 -0.78
C GLN A 926 -91.31 -13.65 -1.14
N LEU A 927 -90.26 -13.61 -0.26
CA LEU A 927 -89.03 -14.30 -0.54
C LEU A 927 -88.94 -15.67 0.19
N GLY A 928 -89.99 -16.07 0.97
CA GLY A 928 -89.96 -17.32 1.73
C GLY A 928 -88.80 -17.36 2.81
N THR A 929 -88.49 -16.22 3.41
CA THR A 929 -87.44 -16.10 4.40
C THR A 929 -87.96 -15.51 5.72
N SER A 930 -87.17 -15.49 6.79
CA SER A 930 -87.60 -14.89 8.03
C SER A 930 -87.42 -13.35 8.04
N SER A 931 -88.36 -12.63 8.73
CA SER A 931 -88.24 -11.16 8.89
C SER A 931 -86.87 -10.68 9.47
N ARG A 932 -86.26 -11.49 10.33
CA ARG A 932 -84.93 -11.25 10.90
C ARG A 932 -83.82 -11.37 9.84
N MET A 933 -83.99 -12.23 8.86
CA MET A 933 -83.01 -12.33 7.72
C MET A 933 -83.10 -11.14 6.78
N VAL A 934 -84.38 -10.68 6.53
CA VAL A 934 -84.60 -9.46 5.75
C VAL A 934 -83.98 -8.26 6.39
N GLU A 935 -84.13 -8.09 7.68
CA GLU A 935 -83.58 -7.02 8.47
C GLU A 935 -81.96 -7.06 8.43
N LYS A 936 -81.43 -8.24 8.54
CA LYS A 936 -79.94 -8.45 8.40
C LYS A 936 -79.46 -8.10 7.00
N HIS A 937 -80.18 -8.48 5.93
CA HIS A 937 -79.86 -8.10 4.56
C HIS A 937 -79.99 -6.61 4.29
N LEU A 938 -81.01 -5.94 4.85
CA LEU A 938 -81.17 -4.50 4.75
C LEU A 938 -80.01 -3.72 5.50
N THR A 939 -79.73 -4.12 6.72
CA THR A 939 -78.58 -3.53 7.52
C THR A 939 -77.30 -3.65 6.75
N ASN A 940 -76.97 -4.81 6.18
CA ASN A 940 -75.78 -5.02 5.37
C ASN A 940 -75.85 -4.19 4.07
N SER A 941 -77.02 -4.07 3.46
CA SER A 941 -77.19 -3.24 2.26
C SER A 941 -76.99 -1.75 2.54
N TYR A 942 -77.50 -1.23 3.66
CA TYR A 942 -77.29 0.15 4.07
C TYR A 942 -75.81 0.46 4.28
N ARG A 943 -75.13 -0.45 5.00
CA ARG A 943 -73.68 -0.30 5.24
C ARG A 943 -72.94 -0.34 3.92
N LYS A 944 -73.24 -1.24 2.96
CA LYS A 944 -72.55 -1.37 1.68
C LYS A 944 -72.83 -0.21 0.71
N LEU A 945 -73.97 0.40 0.79
CA LEU A 945 -74.42 1.52 -0.03
C LEU A 945 -74.09 2.87 0.65
N GLY A 946 -73.60 2.88 1.86
CA GLY A 946 -73.20 4.09 2.63
C GLY A 946 -74.37 4.99 2.97
N ILE A 947 -75.52 4.42 3.26
CA ILE A 947 -76.78 5.14 3.61
C ILE A 947 -77.22 4.85 5.03
N SER A 948 -77.88 5.82 5.65
CA SER A 948 -78.32 5.75 7.04
C SER A 948 -79.61 4.96 7.26
N GLY A 949 -80.40 4.74 6.21
CA GLY A 949 -81.70 4.03 6.35
C GLY A 949 -82.50 3.84 5.07
N ARG A 950 -83.67 3.29 5.26
CA ARG A 950 -84.60 2.91 4.16
C ARG A 950 -85.03 4.07 3.23
N PRO A 951 -85.20 5.30 3.70
CA PRO A 951 -85.62 6.41 2.82
C PRO A 951 -84.60 6.72 1.70
N GLU A 952 -83.39 6.44 1.94
CA GLU A 952 -82.28 6.74 1.01
C GLU A 952 -82.06 5.60 0.01
N LEU A 953 -82.65 4.42 0.22
CA LEU A 953 -82.34 3.19 -0.47
C LEU A 953 -82.69 3.24 -1.99
N ALA A 954 -83.75 3.84 -2.39
CA ALA A 954 -84.16 3.96 -3.78
C ALA A 954 -83.24 4.86 -4.58
N LYS A 955 -82.70 5.92 -3.96
CA LYS A 955 -81.75 6.84 -4.59
C LYS A 955 -80.38 6.19 -4.71
N ALA A 956 -79.97 5.42 -3.70
CA ALA A 956 -78.69 4.73 -3.65
C ALA A 956 -78.61 3.59 -4.66
N LEU A 957 -79.73 2.80 -4.82
CA LEU A 957 -79.81 1.75 -5.84
C LEU A 957 -79.74 2.29 -7.27
N ARG A 958 -80.40 3.41 -7.58
CA ARG A 958 -80.27 4.07 -8.88
C ARG A 958 -78.86 4.58 -9.18
N ARG A 959 -78.16 5.11 -8.20
CA ARG A 959 -76.73 5.46 -8.36
C ARG A 959 -75.88 4.25 -8.61
N ALA A 960 -76.09 3.15 -7.89
CA ALA A 960 -75.32 1.92 -8.06
C ALA A 960 -75.58 1.23 -9.41
N ASP A 961 -76.77 1.33 -9.92
CA ASP A 961 -77.18 0.82 -11.26
C ASP A 961 -76.63 1.71 -12.40
N ALA A 962 -76.55 3.05 -12.22
CA ALA A 962 -75.93 4.00 -13.17
C ALA A 962 -74.41 3.87 -13.28
N GLU A 963 -73.69 3.51 -12.16
CA GLU A 963 -72.29 3.22 -12.15
C GLU A 963 -71.89 1.83 -12.74
N GLN A 964 -72.87 1.01 -13.09
CA GLN A 964 -72.76 -0.36 -13.67
C GLN A 964 -73.13 -0.46 -15.14
N SER A 965 -73.62 0.61 -15.77
CA SER A 965 -73.78 0.69 -17.23
C SER A 965 -72.48 1.21 -17.86
N PRO A 966 -71.98 0.49 -18.91
CA PRO A 966 -70.68 0.79 -19.52
C PRO A 966 -70.64 2.15 -20.20
#